data_03e9e496a514bbff2a0e227223b766f4
#
_entry.id   03e9e496a514bbff2a0e227223b766f4
#
_cell.length_a   1.000
_cell.length_b   1.000
_cell.length_c   1.000
_cell.angle_alpha   90.00
_cell.angle_beta   90.00
_cell.angle_gamma   90.00
#
_symmetry.space_group_name_H-M   'P 1'
#
loop_
_entity.id
_entity.type
_entity.pdbx_description
1 polymer ?
#
loop_
_entity_poly.entity_id
_entity_poly.type
_entity_poly.pdbx_seq_one_letter_code
_entity_poly.pdbx_strand_id
1 'polypeptide(L)'
;MTPRPAHGSTVLKANDLTSIRVQGARENNLKNVDLTIPRDAMVVFTGLSGSGKSSLAFDTIFAEGQRRYVESLSSYARMFLGQVDKPDVDFIEGLSPAVSIDQKSTSKNPRSTVGTITEIYDYMRLLWARIGHPHCPECGEEITQQTPQQIVDILQDYPERTRLQILAPVVSARKGEFVDLFKDLLTQGYSRARVDGETVQLSDPPKLAKQYKHTIEVVVDRIVIKDGIHQRLTDSIETALKLADGRVLIDFVDREQDDPERTRSFSENLACPNNHPLQIDTIEPRAFSFNSPFGACSACDGIGSRLEVDTELLVPNPDLTLGEGAIAPWSQGKATTEYWLRLLAGLGEELGFDLNTPFKDLPAKTRAAILDGKDYKVEVSYRNRFGRERRYTSGFEGVKAYIKRKHEETESDFARDRYEQYMRQVACPSCGGARLNPTILGVKVGGKSIADITDLSLANALAFVRGLQLSAREAKIGEQVLKEIDARLQFLLDVGLDYLTLSRSAGTLSGGEAQRIRLATQIGSGLVGVLYVLDEPSIGLHQRDNRRLIETLTKLRDMGNTLIVVEHDEDTMREADWIVDVGPGAGEHGGEIVHSGSFEELLKNTKSITGDYMAGRRTIEVPASRRPVDKERQLTVRGARENNLKNVTVSFPLGVFTAVTGVSGSGKSTLVNDILYTSLANKLNGAKQVPGRHKSIDGLEHLDKVIHVDQSPIGRTPRSNPATYTGVFDHIRKLFAETSEAKMRGYTPGRFSFNVKGGRCEDCSGDGTLKIEMNFLPDVYVPCETCHGKRYNRETLEVHYKGKTIADVLEMPVEEAAEFFAAFTPIARHLNTLVDVGLGYIRLGQPATTLSGGEAQRVKLATELQKRSNGRSIYVLDEPTTGLHFEDIRKLLAVLQSLVDKGNSVITIEHNLDVVKCADWIIDMGPEGGSGGGTVIAEGTPEQVAQVKGSHTGAFLAEILS
;
A
#
# COMPACT_ATOMS: atom_id res chain seq x y z
N MET A 1 -16.40 27.68 -26.88
CA MET A 1 -14.96 27.35 -26.85
C MET A 1 -14.30 27.88 -28.09
N THR A 2 -13.34 28.81 -27.96
CA THR A 2 -12.55 29.31 -29.09
C THR A 2 -11.52 28.26 -29.47
N PRO A 3 -11.35 27.92 -30.78
CA PRO A 3 -10.31 26.99 -31.20
C PRO A 3 -8.93 27.54 -30.84
N ARG A 4 -8.13 26.77 -30.14
CA ARG A 4 -6.71 27.04 -29.90
C ARG A 4 -5.98 27.07 -31.25
N PRO A 5 -4.96 27.90 -31.44
CA PRO A 5 -4.17 27.91 -32.65
C PRO A 5 -3.50 26.54 -32.83
N ALA A 6 -3.63 25.96 -34.01
CA ALA A 6 -2.93 24.76 -34.41
C ALA A 6 -1.43 24.94 -34.17
N HIS A 7 -0.84 24.10 -33.28
CA HIS A 7 0.59 23.96 -33.20
C HIS A 7 1.06 23.49 -34.58
N GLY A 8 1.85 24.31 -35.24
CA GLY A 8 2.43 24.02 -36.54
C GLY A 8 3.19 22.71 -36.45
N SER A 9 2.73 21.70 -37.19
CA SER A 9 3.43 20.43 -37.36
C SER A 9 4.76 20.67 -38.05
N THR A 10 5.81 20.88 -37.25
CA THR A 10 7.17 20.75 -37.77
C THR A 10 7.41 19.26 -37.94
N VAL A 11 7.29 18.79 -39.16
CA VAL A 11 7.68 17.43 -39.54
C VAL A 11 9.16 17.28 -39.23
N LEU A 12 9.49 16.68 -38.08
CA LEU A 12 10.85 16.36 -37.69
C LEU A 12 11.41 15.33 -38.66
N LYS A 13 12.39 15.71 -39.46
CA LYS A 13 13.13 14.78 -40.31
C LYS A 13 14.11 14.00 -39.43
N ALA A 14 13.93 12.68 -39.41
CA ALA A 14 14.63 11.72 -38.52
C ALA A 14 16.10 11.47 -38.93
N ASN A 15 16.91 12.49 -39.17
CA ASN A 15 18.25 12.28 -39.72
C ASN A 15 19.40 12.97 -38.98
N ASP A 16 19.23 13.39 -37.73
CA ASP A 16 20.33 13.99 -36.97
C ASP A 16 20.38 13.43 -35.53
N LEU A 17 21.37 13.85 -34.73
CA LEU A 17 21.56 13.55 -33.28
C LEU A 17 20.31 13.78 -32.38
N THR A 18 19.19 14.13 -32.97
CA THR A 18 17.88 14.42 -32.40
C THR A 18 16.92 13.20 -32.37
N SER A 19 17.40 12.01 -32.74
CA SER A 19 16.58 10.79 -32.79
C SER A 19 17.21 9.63 -32.05
N ILE A 20 16.37 8.71 -31.53
CA ILE A 20 16.77 7.38 -31.06
C ILE A 20 16.51 6.42 -32.21
N ARG A 21 17.56 5.67 -32.61
CA ARG A 21 17.46 4.68 -33.68
C ARG A 21 17.72 3.29 -33.12
N VAL A 22 16.76 2.40 -33.30
CA VAL A 22 16.84 0.96 -32.96
C VAL A 22 16.97 0.18 -34.23
N GLN A 23 17.88 -0.78 -34.30
CA GLN A 23 18.06 -1.68 -35.43
C GLN A 23 18.12 -3.13 -34.96
N GLY A 24 17.32 -3.99 -35.60
CA GLY A 24 17.35 -5.43 -35.39
C GLY A 24 16.90 -5.88 -34.03
N ALA A 25 15.88 -5.28 -33.43
CA ALA A 25 15.35 -5.72 -32.12
C ALA A 25 14.58 -7.05 -32.25
N ARG A 26 14.98 -8.07 -31.46
CA ARG A 26 14.44 -9.43 -31.50
C ARG A 26 14.04 -9.94 -30.12
N GLU A 27 13.98 -9.08 -29.13
CA GLU A 27 13.62 -9.50 -27.77
C GLU A 27 12.18 -10.05 -27.71
N ASN A 28 11.99 -11.18 -27.03
CA ASN A 28 10.71 -11.88 -26.89
C ASN A 28 10.04 -12.20 -28.26
N ASN A 29 8.94 -11.53 -28.60
CA ASN A 29 8.19 -11.72 -29.82
C ASN A 29 8.51 -10.72 -30.94
N LEU A 30 9.50 -9.84 -30.76
CA LEU A 30 9.87 -8.84 -31.76
C LEU A 30 10.50 -9.48 -32.98
N LYS A 31 10.08 -9.08 -34.18
CA LYS A 31 10.49 -9.64 -35.47
C LYS A 31 11.52 -8.78 -36.18
N ASN A 32 12.72 -8.69 -35.62
CA ASN A 32 13.84 -7.91 -36.20
C ASN A 32 13.43 -6.46 -36.51
N VAL A 33 12.95 -5.76 -35.45
CA VAL A 33 12.35 -4.44 -35.56
C VAL A 33 13.40 -3.36 -35.78
N ASP A 34 13.22 -2.54 -36.80
CA ASP A 34 13.91 -1.29 -37.03
C ASP A 34 12.96 -0.11 -36.74
N LEU A 35 13.40 0.81 -35.88
CA LEU A 35 12.58 1.93 -35.45
C LEU A 35 13.43 3.19 -35.26
N THR A 36 12.91 4.33 -35.71
CA THR A 36 13.48 5.65 -35.44
C THR A 36 12.42 6.53 -34.81
N ILE A 37 12.70 7.07 -33.62
CA ILE A 37 11.80 7.96 -32.88
C ILE A 37 12.49 9.27 -32.53
N PRO A 38 11.74 10.40 -32.43
CA PRO A 38 12.33 11.69 -32.04
C PRO A 38 12.76 11.70 -30.58
N ARG A 39 13.80 12.49 -30.28
CA ARG A 39 14.17 12.88 -28.91
C ARG A 39 13.44 14.14 -28.50
N ASP A 40 13.45 14.41 -27.18
CA ASP A 40 12.82 15.60 -26.57
C ASP A 40 11.34 15.70 -26.96
N ALA A 41 10.70 14.55 -27.00
CA ALA A 41 9.33 14.35 -27.45
C ALA A 41 8.62 13.33 -26.57
N MET A 42 7.30 13.37 -26.56
CA MET A 42 6.44 12.34 -25.97
C MET A 42 6.05 11.33 -27.04
N VAL A 43 6.62 10.14 -26.96
CA VAL A 43 6.40 9.01 -27.90
C VAL A 43 5.49 7.99 -27.22
N VAL A 44 4.32 7.73 -27.79
CA VAL A 44 3.39 6.72 -27.26
C VAL A 44 3.56 5.41 -28.03
N PHE A 45 3.81 4.32 -27.27
CA PHE A 45 3.82 2.95 -27.79
C PHE A 45 2.47 2.31 -27.53
N THR A 46 1.76 1.97 -28.57
CA THR A 46 0.40 1.38 -28.50
C THR A 46 0.31 0.08 -29.29
N GLY A 47 -0.85 -0.58 -29.29
CA GLY A 47 -1.14 -1.85 -29.97
C GLY A 47 -1.80 -2.87 -29.08
N LEU A 48 -2.18 -4.03 -29.60
CA LEU A 48 -2.88 -5.09 -28.87
C LEU A 48 -2.09 -5.57 -27.64
N SER A 49 -2.80 -6.11 -26.64
CA SER A 49 -2.15 -6.79 -25.51
C SER A 49 -1.30 -7.96 -26.03
N GLY A 50 -0.03 -8.06 -25.57
CA GLY A 50 0.91 -9.07 -26.05
C GLY A 50 1.50 -8.80 -27.46
N SER A 51 1.34 -7.61 -28.03
CA SER A 51 1.90 -7.30 -29.36
C SER A 51 3.41 -7.06 -29.38
N GLY A 52 4.05 -6.87 -28.21
CA GLY A 52 5.50 -6.61 -28.10
C GLY A 52 5.87 -5.18 -27.67
N LYS A 53 4.90 -4.34 -27.30
CA LYS A 53 5.14 -2.95 -26.84
C LYS A 53 6.14 -2.87 -25.70
N SER A 54 5.87 -3.61 -24.62
CA SER A 54 6.73 -3.62 -23.43
C SER A 54 8.08 -4.24 -23.73
N SER A 55 8.15 -5.26 -24.60
CA SER A 55 9.42 -5.85 -25.06
C SER A 55 10.29 -4.83 -25.79
N LEU A 56 9.69 -3.96 -26.60
CA LEU A 56 10.43 -2.90 -27.30
C LEU A 56 10.81 -1.74 -26.35
N ALA A 57 9.87 -1.27 -25.54
CA ALA A 57 10.08 -0.12 -24.64
C ALA A 57 11.00 -0.43 -23.47
N PHE A 58 10.71 -1.54 -22.72
CA PHE A 58 11.41 -1.89 -21.47
C PHE A 58 12.54 -2.88 -21.70
N ASP A 59 12.24 -4.04 -22.31
CA ASP A 59 13.22 -5.11 -22.44
C ASP A 59 14.30 -4.81 -23.48
N THR A 60 14.06 -3.86 -24.39
CA THR A 60 15.04 -3.45 -25.43
C THR A 60 15.60 -2.05 -25.18
N ILE A 61 14.79 -0.98 -25.31
CA ILE A 61 15.27 0.40 -25.29
C ILE A 61 15.74 0.81 -23.90
N PHE A 62 14.91 0.60 -22.88
CA PHE A 62 15.28 0.93 -21.51
C PHE A 62 16.43 0.06 -21.00
N ALA A 63 16.37 -1.26 -21.22
CA ALA A 63 17.40 -2.20 -20.77
C ALA A 63 18.78 -1.83 -21.33
N GLU A 64 18.87 -1.50 -22.62
CA GLU A 64 20.14 -1.07 -23.25
C GLU A 64 20.60 0.29 -22.71
N GLY A 65 19.69 1.25 -22.50
CA GLY A 65 20.01 2.54 -21.91
C GLY A 65 20.54 2.40 -20.47
N GLN A 66 19.91 1.56 -19.65
CA GLN A 66 20.35 1.26 -18.30
C GLN A 66 21.70 0.54 -18.30
N ARG A 67 21.87 -0.49 -19.17
CA ARG A 67 23.13 -1.23 -19.30
C ARG A 67 24.31 -0.30 -19.62
N ARG A 68 24.17 0.59 -20.60
CA ARG A 68 25.22 1.56 -20.95
C ARG A 68 25.51 2.53 -19.82
N TYR A 69 24.50 2.98 -19.11
CA TYR A 69 24.68 3.85 -17.95
C TYR A 69 25.46 3.12 -16.84
N VAL A 70 25.07 1.88 -16.49
CA VAL A 70 25.77 1.07 -15.48
C VAL A 70 27.22 0.76 -15.90
N GLU A 71 27.45 0.47 -17.18
CA GLU A 71 28.82 0.25 -17.71
C GLU A 71 29.71 1.48 -17.62
N SER A 72 29.14 2.68 -17.67
CA SER A 72 29.89 3.94 -17.51
C SER A 72 30.34 4.20 -16.06
N LEU A 73 29.77 3.49 -15.09
CA LEU A 73 30.10 3.64 -13.68
C LEU A 73 31.39 2.91 -13.29
N SER A 74 31.96 3.25 -12.13
CA SER A 74 33.13 2.56 -11.60
C SER A 74 32.88 1.05 -11.39
N SER A 75 33.95 0.25 -11.46
CA SER A 75 33.86 -1.21 -11.21
C SER A 75 33.25 -1.55 -9.84
N TYR A 76 33.50 -0.71 -8.84
CA TYR A 76 32.92 -0.82 -7.50
C TYR A 76 31.40 -0.61 -7.52
N ALA A 77 30.91 0.43 -8.17
CA ALA A 77 29.47 0.71 -8.31
C ALA A 77 28.74 -0.41 -9.09
N ARG A 78 29.39 -0.96 -10.12
CA ARG A 78 28.83 -2.08 -10.91
C ARG A 78 28.63 -3.37 -10.09
N MET A 79 29.47 -3.63 -9.09
CA MET A 79 29.31 -4.78 -8.19
C MET A 79 28.03 -4.72 -7.37
N PHE A 80 27.53 -3.50 -7.05
CA PHE A 80 26.29 -3.32 -6.28
C PHE A 80 25.03 -3.28 -7.16
N LEU A 81 25.16 -2.85 -8.42
CA LEU A 81 24.00 -2.66 -9.31
C LEU A 81 23.66 -3.92 -10.14
N GLY A 82 24.51 -4.94 -10.08
CA GLY A 82 24.35 -6.16 -10.87
C GLY A 82 24.74 -6.00 -12.34
N GLN A 83 24.90 -7.11 -13.05
CA GLN A 83 25.01 -7.12 -14.51
C GLN A 83 23.60 -7.09 -15.10
N VAL A 84 23.34 -6.13 -15.97
CA VAL A 84 22.14 -6.10 -16.81
C VAL A 84 22.48 -6.88 -18.08
N ASP A 85 21.68 -7.88 -18.40
CA ASP A 85 21.85 -8.66 -19.64
C ASP A 85 21.72 -7.75 -20.86
N LYS A 86 22.52 -8.03 -21.89
CA LYS A 86 22.41 -7.30 -23.15
C LYS A 86 21.16 -7.77 -23.89
N PRO A 87 20.22 -6.85 -24.22
CA PRO A 87 19.05 -7.23 -25.00
C PRO A 87 19.44 -7.73 -26.39
N ASP A 88 18.61 -8.58 -26.98
CA ASP A 88 18.79 -9.07 -28.36
C ASP A 88 18.42 -7.98 -29.36
N VAL A 89 19.39 -7.14 -29.62
CA VAL A 89 19.30 -6.02 -30.55
C VAL A 89 20.67 -5.82 -31.20
N ASP A 90 20.67 -5.52 -32.50
CA ASP A 90 21.93 -5.31 -33.23
C ASP A 90 22.56 -3.99 -32.77
N PHE A 91 21.79 -2.92 -32.73
CA PHE A 91 22.31 -1.60 -32.43
C PHE A 91 21.23 -0.61 -31.94
N ILE A 92 21.53 0.23 -30.94
CA ILE A 92 20.71 1.38 -30.57
C ILE A 92 21.59 2.62 -30.47
N GLU A 93 21.18 3.70 -31.15
CA GLU A 93 21.86 4.98 -31.16
C GLU A 93 20.99 6.08 -30.57
N GLY A 94 21.61 7.14 -30.02
CA GLY A 94 20.91 8.31 -29.50
C GLY A 94 20.30 8.16 -28.11
N LEU A 95 20.63 7.09 -27.35
CA LEU A 95 20.13 6.90 -25.99
C LEU A 95 20.69 7.94 -25.01
N SER A 96 19.80 8.49 -24.20
CA SER A 96 20.12 9.22 -22.97
C SER A 96 20.12 8.28 -21.76
N PRO A 97 20.62 8.72 -20.58
CA PRO A 97 20.39 7.99 -19.33
C PRO A 97 18.91 7.67 -19.18
N ALA A 98 18.58 6.40 -18.93
CA ALA A 98 17.21 5.94 -18.94
C ALA A 98 16.68 5.69 -17.52
N VAL A 99 15.44 6.10 -17.25
CA VAL A 99 14.71 5.89 -16.00
C VAL A 99 13.38 5.22 -16.34
N SER A 100 13.11 4.08 -15.68
CA SER A 100 11.84 3.39 -15.83
C SER A 100 10.88 3.73 -14.69
N ILE A 101 9.62 3.93 -15.02
CA ILE A 101 8.52 4.13 -14.07
C ILE A 101 7.48 3.04 -14.33
N ASP A 102 7.76 1.86 -13.81
CA ASP A 102 6.93 0.68 -13.94
C ASP A 102 5.88 0.56 -12.83
N GLN A 103 4.91 -0.32 -13.03
CA GLN A 103 3.84 -0.59 -12.08
C GLN A 103 4.25 -1.61 -11.00
N LYS A 104 5.40 -2.29 -11.16
CA LYS A 104 5.81 -3.40 -10.29
C LYS A 104 6.31 -2.91 -8.92
N SER A 105 5.84 -3.59 -7.88
CA SER A 105 6.25 -3.58 -6.48
C SER A 105 6.11 -2.27 -5.70
N THR A 106 5.02 -2.16 -4.95
CA THR A 106 4.99 -1.35 -3.74
C THR A 106 5.93 -1.95 -2.70
N SER A 107 6.74 -1.12 -2.04
CA SER A 107 7.57 -1.57 -0.92
C SER A 107 6.68 -2.15 0.18
N LYS A 108 6.92 -3.40 0.58
CA LYS A 108 6.24 -4.03 1.71
C LYS A 108 6.81 -3.63 3.06
N ASN A 109 7.78 -2.73 3.09
CA ASN A 109 8.38 -2.25 4.33
C ASN A 109 7.36 -1.39 5.10
N PRO A 110 6.93 -1.78 6.32
CA PRO A 110 5.95 -1.04 7.10
C PRO A 110 6.43 0.34 7.55
N ARG A 111 7.72 0.60 7.47
CA ARG A 111 8.33 1.90 7.78
C ARG A 111 8.35 2.87 6.61
N SER A 112 8.09 2.40 5.38
CA SER A 112 7.99 3.27 4.21
C SER A 112 6.63 3.96 4.17
N THR A 113 6.64 5.29 4.04
CA THR A 113 5.44 6.13 3.90
C THR A 113 5.54 6.98 2.64
N VAL A 114 4.42 7.57 2.20
CA VAL A 114 4.42 8.54 1.10
C VAL A 114 5.46 9.63 1.36
N GLY A 115 5.48 10.20 2.58
CA GLY A 115 6.44 11.25 2.95
C GLY A 115 7.90 10.84 2.85
N THR A 116 8.25 9.56 3.16
CA THR A 116 9.65 9.08 3.07
C THR A 116 10.06 8.74 1.65
N ILE A 117 9.14 8.21 0.83
CA ILE A 117 9.45 7.89 -0.58
C ILE A 117 9.64 9.15 -1.42
N THR A 118 8.89 10.21 -1.10
CA THR A 118 8.97 11.50 -1.79
C THR A 118 10.06 12.42 -1.24
N GLU A 119 10.78 11.99 -0.20
CA GLU A 119 11.77 12.77 0.55
C GLU A 119 11.20 14.03 1.25
N ILE A 120 9.90 14.30 1.12
CA ILE A 120 9.24 15.44 1.76
C ILE A 120 9.44 15.38 3.28
N TYR A 121 9.35 14.19 3.85
CA TYR A 121 9.54 13.98 5.29
C TYR A 121 10.95 14.37 5.75
N ASP A 122 11.98 14.20 4.92
CA ASP A 122 13.35 14.59 5.27
C ASP A 122 13.52 16.11 5.33
N TYR A 123 12.88 16.83 4.42
CA TYR A 123 12.83 18.30 4.48
C TYR A 123 11.99 18.78 5.68
N MET A 124 10.87 18.13 5.97
CA MET A 124 10.05 18.46 7.16
C MET A 124 10.83 18.25 8.46
N ARG A 125 11.57 17.14 8.60
CA ARG A 125 12.44 16.92 9.79
C ARG A 125 13.45 18.04 9.97
N LEU A 126 14.04 18.51 8.87
CA LEU A 126 14.98 19.63 8.91
C LEU A 126 14.28 20.93 9.34
N LEU A 127 13.08 21.19 8.79
CA LEU A 127 12.31 22.38 9.12
C LEU A 127 11.94 22.42 10.61
N TRP A 128 11.31 21.33 11.13
CA TRP A 128 10.91 21.24 12.54
C TRP A 128 12.10 21.32 13.50
N ALA A 129 13.26 20.76 13.10
CA ALA A 129 14.46 20.86 13.92
C ALA A 129 15.07 22.27 13.96
N ARG A 130 14.82 23.13 12.96
CA ARG A 130 15.44 24.46 12.84
C ARG A 130 14.57 25.62 13.30
N ILE A 131 13.26 25.53 13.08
CA ILE A 131 12.31 26.60 13.43
C ILE A 131 11.16 26.10 14.34
N GLY A 132 11.22 24.86 14.80
CA GLY A 132 10.19 24.30 15.67
C GLY A 132 10.28 24.82 17.09
N HIS A 133 9.11 25.12 17.68
CA HIS A 133 8.94 25.53 19.06
C HIS A 133 8.54 24.33 19.91
N PRO A 134 9.39 23.89 20.86
CA PRO A 134 9.07 22.77 21.72
C PRO A 134 8.01 23.14 22.76
N HIS A 135 7.08 22.24 22.96
CA HIS A 135 6.01 22.34 23.97
C HIS A 135 6.03 21.10 24.86
N CYS A 136 5.67 21.28 26.11
CA CYS A 136 5.55 20.17 27.04
C CYS A 136 4.40 19.24 26.63
N PRO A 137 4.62 17.94 26.49
CA PRO A 137 3.57 16.99 26.11
C PRO A 137 2.49 16.81 27.20
N GLU A 138 2.79 17.14 28.45
CA GLU A 138 1.87 16.99 29.58
C GLU A 138 1.00 18.24 29.80
N CYS A 139 1.59 19.44 29.79
CA CYS A 139 0.87 20.68 30.09
C CYS A 139 0.66 21.58 28.88
N GLY A 140 1.31 21.31 27.74
CA GLY A 140 1.17 22.08 26.50
C GLY A 140 1.92 23.43 26.50
N GLU A 141 2.59 23.82 27.59
CA GLU A 141 3.34 25.07 27.66
C GLU A 141 4.59 25.05 26.77
N GLU A 142 4.91 26.19 26.20
CA GLU A 142 6.12 26.34 25.39
C GLU A 142 7.38 26.23 26.24
N ILE A 143 8.34 25.46 25.74
CA ILE A 143 9.62 25.21 26.42
C ILE A 143 10.65 26.13 25.78
N THR A 144 11.20 27.03 26.57
CA THR A 144 12.24 27.99 26.13
C THR A 144 13.55 27.72 26.83
N GLN A 145 14.64 27.92 26.11
CA GLN A 145 15.97 28.06 26.71
C GLN A 145 16.20 29.52 27.03
N GLN A 146 16.74 29.78 28.20
CA GLN A 146 17.07 31.13 28.65
C GLN A 146 18.55 31.19 29.01
N THR A 147 19.28 32.10 28.40
CA THR A 147 20.67 32.34 28.80
C THR A 147 20.71 32.97 30.17
N PRO A 148 21.83 32.81 30.95
CA PRO A 148 22.00 33.46 32.24
C PRO A 148 21.71 34.95 32.16
N GLN A 149 22.17 35.64 31.11
CA GLN A 149 21.91 37.05 30.89
C GLN A 149 20.42 37.38 30.77
N GLN A 150 19.67 36.59 29.96
CA GLN A 150 18.23 36.78 29.81
C GLN A 150 17.46 36.56 31.12
N ILE A 151 17.90 35.58 31.95
CA ILE A 151 17.31 35.35 33.27
C ILE A 151 17.56 36.57 34.17
N VAL A 152 18.77 37.11 34.15
CA VAL A 152 19.15 38.31 34.92
C VAL A 152 18.34 39.52 34.46
N ASP A 153 18.20 39.75 33.18
CA ASP A 153 17.42 40.85 32.60
C ASP A 153 15.94 40.76 33.04
N ILE A 154 15.33 39.58 32.94
CA ILE A 154 13.96 39.34 33.46
C ILE A 154 13.83 39.64 34.95
N LEU A 155 14.81 39.27 35.75
CA LEU A 155 14.75 39.47 37.17
C LEU A 155 15.00 40.94 37.55
N GLN A 156 15.73 41.71 36.76
CA GLN A 156 15.96 43.14 37.00
C GLN A 156 14.73 44.00 36.68
N ASP A 157 13.82 43.54 35.83
CA ASP A 157 12.56 44.22 35.55
C ASP A 157 11.55 44.20 36.71
N TYR A 158 11.83 43.42 37.77
CA TYR A 158 11.00 43.44 39.01
C TYR A 158 11.23 44.71 39.82
N PRO A 159 10.22 45.18 40.59
CA PRO A 159 10.31 46.38 41.40
C PRO A 159 11.50 46.36 42.35
N GLU A 160 12.11 47.54 42.56
CA GLU A 160 13.15 47.73 43.59
C GLU A 160 12.65 47.23 44.97
N ARG A 161 13.58 46.66 45.73
CA ARG A 161 13.38 46.03 47.04
C ARG A 161 12.67 44.67 47.01
N THR A 162 12.34 44.10 45.87
CA THR A 162 11.86 42.71 45.76
C THR A 162 12.94 41.76 46.31
N ARG A 163 12.56 40.89 47.25
CA ARG A 163 13.47 39.92 47.89
C ARG A 163 13.40 38.59 47.14
N LEU A 164 14.54 38.16 46.59
CA LEU A 164 14.70 36.94 45.86
C LEU A 164 15.59 35.95 46.63
N GLN A 165 15.25 34.67 46.55
CA GLN A 165 16.10 33.57 46.93
C GLN A 165 16.41 32.74 45.71
N ILE A 166 17.71 32.61 45.38
CA ILE A 166 18.19 31.85 44.25
C ILE A 166 18.45 30.42 44.71
N LEU A 167 17.75 29.46 44.11
CA LEU A 167 17.77 28.05 44.49
C LEU A 167 18.27 27.19 43.32
N ALA A 168 19.14 26.23 43.62
CA ALA A 168 19.60 25.21 42.68
C ALA A 168 18.93 23.87 43.00
N PRO A 169 18.03 23.34 42.14
CA PRO A 169 17.32 22.09 42.37
C PRO A 169 18.20 20.88 42.06
N VAL A 170 19.00 20.42 43.03
CA VAL A 170 19.94 19.31 42.84
C VAL A 170 19.29 17.93 42.91
N VAL A 171 18.14 17.80 43.58
CA VAL A 171 17.33 16.60 43.64
C VAL A 171 15.87 16.98 43.43
N SER A 172 15.24 16.38 42.42
CA SER A 172 13.81 16.58 42.13
C SER A 172 13.06 15.24 42.23
N ALA A 173 12.19 15.10 43.24
CA ALA A 173 11.31 13.95 43.46
C ALA A 173 11.99 12.56 43.38
N ARG A 174 13.21 12.42 43.92
CA ARG A 174 13.97 11.14 43.90
C ARG A 174 13.99 10.49 45.27
N LYS A 175 13.94 9.15 45.29
CA LYS A 175 14.07 8.35 46.51
C LYS A 175 15.53 8.27 46.93
N GLY A 176 15.82 8.42 48.23
CA GLY A 176 17.16 8.30 48.78
C GLY A 176 17.31 9.01 50.12
N GLU A 177 18.40 8.73 50.83
CA GLU A 177 18.75 9.38 52.12
C GLU A 177 19.61 10.63 51.91
N PHE A 178 20.31 10.76 50.78
CA PHE A 178 21.13 11.90 50.32
C PHE A 178 22.19 12.40 51.31
N VAL A 179 22.65 11.57 52.25
CA VAL A 179 23.61 11.95 53.32
C VAL A 179 24.93 12.46 52.71
N ASP A 180 25.47 11.80 51.71
CA ASP A 180 26.72 12.19 51.08
C ASP A 180 26.54 13.48 50.26
N LEU A 181 25.42 13.67 49.58
CA LEU A 181 25.12 14.93 48.90
C LEU A 181 25.13 16.13 49.86
N PHE A 182 24.53 16.01 51.06
CA PHE A 182 24.56 17.08 52.05
C PHE A 182 25.96 17.41 52.53
N LYS A 183 26.83 16.40 52.71
CA LYS A 183 28.25 16.60 53.08
C LYS A 183 29.02 17.30 51.95
N ASP A 184 28.82 16.89 50.75
CA ASP A 184 29.48 17.47 49.55
C ASP A 184 29.08 18.95 49.38
N LEU A 185 27.81 19.28 49.52
CA LEU A 185 27.30 20.64 49.45
C LEU A 185 27.88 21.52 50.58
N LEU A 186 27.96 21.00 51.81
CA LEU A 186 28.59 21.70 52.92
C LEU A 186 30.09 21.96 52.68
N THR A 187 30.80 20.97 52.11
CA THR A 187 32.20 21.09 51.76
C THR A 187 32.45 22.12 50.64
N GLN A 188 31.50 22.27 49.69
CA GLN A 188 31.50 23.29 48.66
C GLN A 188 31.16 24.70 49.19
N GLY A 189 30.82 24.83 50.49
CA GLY A 189 30.58 26.12 51.10
C GLY A 189 29.13 26.57 51.20
N TYR A 190 28.18 25.75 50.77
CA TYR A 190 26.77 26.07 50.95
C TYR A 190 26.31 25.83 52.38
N SER A 191 25.53 26.75 52.91
CA SER A 191 25.11 26.70 54.33
C SER A 191 23.66 26.23 54.54
N ARG A 192 22.80 26.33 53.47
CA ARG A 192 21.35 26.08 53.57
C ARG A 192 20.83 25.38 52.32
N ALA A 193 19.82 24.57 52.51
CA ALA A 193 19.03 23.98 51.44
C ALA A 193 17.53 24.03 51.80
N ARG A 194 16.66 24.02 50.80
CA ARG A 194 15.23 23.79 50.96
C ARG A 194 14.99 22.30 50.68
N VAL A 195 14.52 21.57 51.68
CA VAL A 195 14.24 20.12 51.59
C VAL A 195 12.76 19.93 51.77
N ASP A 196 12.11 19.35 50.78
CA ASP A 196 10.66 19.12 50.75
C ASP A 196 9.83 20.38 51.09
N GLY A 197 10.31 21.56 50.67
CA GLY A 197 9.69 22.86 50.91
C GLY A 197 10.16 23.59 52.15
N GLU A 198 10.87 22.94 53.09
CA GLU A 198 11.36 23.56 54.34
C GLU A 198 12.86 23.93 54.22
N THR A 199 13.22 25.13 54.66
CA THR A 199 14.62 25.58 54.66
C THR A 199 15.37 25.01 55.86
N VAL A 200 16.44 24.25 55.63
CA VAL A 200 17.26 23.58 56.65
C VAL A 200 18.70 24.06 56.58
N GLN A 201 19.42 23.91 57.67
CA GLN A 201 20.87 24.19 57.76
C GLN A 201 21.62 22.92 57.31
N LEU A 202 22.57 23.03 56.39
CA LEU A 202 23.37 21.89 55.90
C LEU A 202 24.38 21.39 56.96
N SER A 203 24.64 22.18 58.01
CA SER A 203 25.43 21.72 59.17
C SER A 203 24.70 20.68 60.02
N ASP A 204 23.36 20.65 59.97
CA ASP A 204 22.50 19.68 60.67
C ASP A 204 21.36 19.26 59.76
N PRO A 205 21.67 18.44 58.77
CA PRO A 205 20.69 18.07 57.76
C PRO A 205 19.67 17.08 58.31
N PRO A 206 18.41 17.13 57.85
CA PRO A 206 17.36 16.21 58.28
C PRO A 206 17.66 14.78 57.81
N LYS A 207 17.28 13.79 58.62
CA LYS A 207 17.33 12.37 58.21
C LYS A 207 16.18 12.05 57.29
N LEU A 208 16.51 11.86 56.02
CA LEU A 208 15.52 11.54 54.96
C LEU A 208 15.24 10.05 54.91
N ALA A 209 14.00 9.68 54.67
CA ALA A 209 13.58 8.29 54.57
C ALA A 209 13.80 7.74 53.15
N LYS A 210 14.58 6.69 53.02
CA LYS A 210 14.96 6.06 51.74
C LYS A 210 13.77 5.70 50.84
N GLN A 211 12.59 5.47 51.40
CA GLN A 211 11.39 4.97 50.69
C GLN A 211 10.56 6.09 50.03
N TYR A 212 10.70 7.33 50.51
CA TYR A 212 9.96 8.47 50.00
C TYR A 212 10.75 9.26 48.97
N LYS A 213 10.01 9.98 48.12
CA LYS A 213 10.59 10.90 47.15
C LYS A 213 10.89 12.22 47.84
N HIS A 214 12.10 12.74 47.70
CA HIS A 214 12.54 14.01 48.27
C HIS A 214 12.94 14.99 47.20
N THR A 215 12.76 16.26 47.45
CA THR A 215 13.21 17.38 46.62
C THR A 215 14.19 18.22 47.44
N ILE A 216 15.39 18.44 46.89
CA ILE A 216 16.45 19.20 47.57
C ILE A 216 16.89 20.32 46.65
N GLU A 217 16.78 21.55 47.13
CA GLU A 217 17.12 22.76 46.41
C GLU A 217 18.13 23.56 47.28
N VAL A 218 19.33 23.75 46.71
CA VAL A 218 20.39 24.47 47.44
C VAL A 218 20.15 25.96 47.38
N VAL A 219 20.20 26.66 48.50
CA VAL A 219 20.13 28.11 48.55
C VAL A 219 21.50 28.68 48.14
N VAL A 220 21.59 29.19 46.91
CA VAL A 220 22.83 29.76 46.39
C VAL A 220 23.06 31.19 46.89
N ASP A 221 22.02 32.04 46.79
CA ASP A 221 22.11 33.42 47.26
C ASP A 221 20.72 33.95 47.66
N ARG A 222 20.73 35.01 48.46
CA ARG A 222 19.57 35.81 48.85
C ARG A 222 19.80 37.27 48.46
N ILE A 223 19.03 37.74 47.52
CA ILE A 223 19.26 39.02 46.85
C ILE A 223 18.04 39.90 47.02
N VAL A 224 18.31 41.19 47.13
CA VAL A 224 17.27 42.25 47.08
C VAL A 224 17.51 43.05 45.80
N ILE A 225 16.52 43.20 44.99
CA ILE A 225 16.61 43.98 43.74
C ILE A 225 16.91 45.43 44.07
N LYS A 226 18.00 45.97 43.53
CA LYS A 226 18.43 47.38 43.65
C LYS A 226 19.41 47.71 42.53
N ASP A 227 19.64 48.99 42.32
CA ASP A 227 20.63 49.46 41.35
C ASP A 227 22.03 48.88 41.62
N GLY A 228 22.74 48.51 40.56
CA GLY A 228 24.12 47.99 40.57
C GLY A 228 24.26 46.52 40.99
N ILE A 229 23.19 45.74 41.08
CA ILE A 229 23.23 44.34 41.51
C ILE A 229 23.54 43.37 40.40
N HIS A 230 23.56 43.82 39.13
CA HIS A 230 23.67 43.00 37.91
C HIS A 230 24.76 41.90 38.01
N GLN A 231 25.99 42.28 38.34
CA GLN A 231 27.10 41.32 38.43
C GLN A 231 26.87 40.23 39.47
N ARG A 232 26.44 40.59 40.69
CA ARG A 232 26.15 39.60 41.74
C ARG A 232 25.02 38.69 41.38
N LEU A 233 23.98 39.23 40.73
CA LEU A 233 22.86 38.42 40.24
C LEU A 233 23.29 37.43 39.16
N THR A 234 24.14 37.89 38.23
CA THR A 234 24.72 37.02 37.17
C THR A 234 25.56 35.90 37.79
N ASP A 235 26.50 36.22 38.68
CA ASP A 235 27.38 35.23 39.31
C ASP A 235 26.56 34.19 40.11
N SER A 236 25.50 34.62 40.79
CA SER A 236 24.63 33.72 41.57
C SER A 236 23.78 32.83 40.66
N ILE A 237 23.24 33.36 39.56
CA ILE A 237 22.47 32.57 38.58
C ILE A 237 23.37 31.55 37.87
N GLU A 238 24.57 31.96 37.40
CA GLU A 238 25.53 31.04 36.80
C GLU A 238 25.96 29.92 37.77
N THR A 239 26.16 30.26 39.03
CA THR A 239 26.49 29.26 40.07
C THR A 239 25.33 28.28 40.27
N ALA A 240 24.09 28.77 40.31
CA ALA A 240 22.90 27.91 40.49
C ALA A 240 22.69 26.99 39.27
N LEU A 241 22.83 27.53 38.06
CA LEU A 241 22.72 26.78 36.83
C LEU A 241 23.79 25.68 36.74
N LYS A 242 25.05 26.00 37.09
CA LYS A 242 26.15 25.03 37.11
C LYS A 242 25.95 23.92 38.15
N LEU A 243 25.36 24.24 39.33
CA LEU A 243 25.13 23.28 40.40
C LEU A 243 23.97 22.32 40.12
N ALA A 244 22.96 22.78 39.40
CA ALA A 244 21.74 22.04 39.13
C ALA A 244 21.54 21.71 37.64
N ASP A 245 22.65 21.41 36.91
CA ASP A 245 22.64 20.98 35.50
C ASP A 245 21.78 21.87 34.59
N GLY A 246 22.02 23.20 34.66
CA GLY A 246 21.33 24.19 33.81
C GLY A 246 19.95 24.61 34.28
N ARG A 247 19.57 24.36 35.54
CA ARG A 247 18.27 24.79 36.14
C ARG A 247 18.45 25.68 37.32
N VAL A 248 17.58 26.70 37.45
CA VAL A 248 17.54 27.59 38.62
C VAL A 248 16.09 27.89 38.96
N LEU A 249 15.78 27.94 40.25
CA LEU A 249 14.52 28.36 40.78
C LEU A 249 14.68 29.70 41.51
N ILE A 250 13.78 30.63 41.29
CA ILE A 250 13.73 31.91 41.95
C ILE A 250 12.51 31.94 42.87
N ASP A 251 12.72 32.01 44.15
CA ASP A 251 11.68 32.13 45.17
C ASP A 251 11.49 33.61 45.57
N PHE A 252 10.33 34.16 45.33
CA PHE A 252 9.94 35.52 45.69
C PHE A 252 9.46 35.54 47.13
N VAL A 253 10.37 35.82 48.04
CA VAL A 253 10.15 35.71 49.48
C VAL A 253 9.01 36.64 49.99
N ASP A 254 8.70 37.68 49.24
CA ASP A 254 7.63 38.65 49.57
C ASP A 254 6.21 38.17 49.22
N ARG A 255 6.08 37.06 48.51
CA ARG A 255 4.79 36.47 48.15
C ARG A 255 4.33 35.43 49.16
N GLU A 256 3.03 35.24 49.30
CA GLU A 256 2.45 34.24 50.19
C GLU A 256 2.87 32.82 49.82
N GLN A 257 2.82 31.88 50.75
CA GLN A 257 3.33 30.51 50.56
C GLN A 257 2.52 29.73 49.50
N ASP A 258 1.22 30.04 49.35
CA ASP A 258 0.30 29.40 48.47
C ASP A 258 0.16 30.14 47.10
N ASP A 259 0.92 31.21 46.87
CA ASP A 259 0.92 31.91 45.58
C ASP A 259 1.60 31.06 44.50
N PRO A 260 0.89 30.68 43.41
CA PRO A 260 1.49 29.89 42.32
C PRO A 260 2.69 30.55 41.67
N GLU A 261 2.75 31.88 41.69
CA GLU A 261 3.87 32.65 41.14
C GLU A 261 5.00 32.95 42.12
N ARG A 262 4.96 32.38 43.31
CA ARG A 262 6.02 32.56 44.30
C ARG A 262 7.35 32.01 43.85
N THR A 263 7.37 30.83 43.22
CA THR A 263 8.58 30.20 42.73
C THR A 263 8.54 30.13 41.20
N ARG A 264 9.48 30.77 40.50
CA ARG A 264 9.66 30.68 39.05
C ARG A 264 10.86 29.83 38.69
N SER A 265 10.69 28.93 37.78
CA SER A 265 11.76 28.10 37.24
C SER A 265 12.32 28.70 35.95
N PHE A 266 13.63 28.71 35.84
CA PHE A 266 14.37 29.09 34.64
C PHE A 266 15.35 27.99 34.29
N SER A 267 15.68 27.82 33.00
CA SER A 267 16.59 26.77 32.58
C SER A 267 17.41 27.20 31.37
N GLU A 268 18.70 26.86 31.37
CA GLU A 268 19.55 26.88 30.19
C GLU A 268 19.26 25.70 29.24
N ASN A 269 18.69 24.63 29.74
CA ASN A 269 18.27 23.46 28.99
C ASN A 269 16.79 23.56 28.62
N LEU A 270 16.36 22.81 27.61
CA LEU A 270 14.96 22.70 27.29
C LEU A 270 14.19 21.99 28.43
N ALA A 271 13.56 22.73 29.28
CA ALA A 271 12.83 22.22 30.45
C ALA A 271 11.41 22.83 30.53
N CYS A 272 10.45 22.02 30.99
CA CYS A 272 9.10 22.51 31.20
C CYS A 272 9.04 23.52 32.39
N PRO A 273 8.38 24.68 32.24
CA PRO A 273 8.18 25.62 33.32
C PRO A 273 7.48 25.01 34.56
N ASN A 274 6.63 24.03 34.34
CA ASN A 274 5.86 23.32 35.39
C ASN A 274 6.57 22.07 35.92
N ASN A 275 7.88 21.95 35.72
CA ASN A 275 8.71 20.83 36.20
C ASN A 275 8.30 19.42 35.78
N HIS A 276 7.58 19.24 34.65
CA HIS A 276 7.35 17.93 34.11
C HIS A 276 8.68 17.33 33.64
N PRO A 277 8.92 16.02 33.86
CA PRO A 277 10.16 15.39 33.47
C PRO A 277 10.23 15.31 31.94
N LEU A 278 11.10 16.07 31.31
CA LEU A 278 11.34 16.08 29.91
C LEU A 278 12.78 15.68 29.63
N GLN A 279 12.98 14.81 28.65
CA GLN A 279 14.30 14.47 28.13
C GLN A 279 14.41 15.00 26.67
N ILE A 280 14.64 16.32 26.56
CA ILE A 280 15.01 16.93 25.27
C ILE A 280 16.43 17.45 25.43
N ASP A 281 17.41 16.64 25.06
CA ASP A 281 18.82 17.08 25.13
C ASP A 281 19.15 18.02 23.97
N THR A 282 18.70 17.71 22.75
CA THR A 282 18.89 18.53 21.56
C THR A 282 17.78 18.30 20.53
N ILE A 283 17.32 19.37 19.87
CA ILE A 283 16.36 19.28 18.76
C ILE A 283 17.15 19.17 17.44
N GLU A 284 17.42 17.94 17.03
CA GLU A 284 18.15 17.64 15.80
C GLU A 284 17.24 16.92 14.78
N PRO A 285 17.52 16.98 13.47
CA PRO A 285 16.71 16.28 12.46
C PRO A 285 16.57 14.77 12.69
N ARG A 286 17.56 14.11 13.32
CA ARG A 286 17.49 12.69 13.65
C ARG A 286 16.44 12.36 14.73
N ALA A 287 16.10 13.32 15.59
CA ALA A 287 15.07 13.16 16.61
C ALA A 287 13.65 13.10 16.02
N PHE A 288 13.44 13.63 14.82
CA PHE A 288 12.18 13.53 14.06
C PHE A 288 12.12 12.30 13.16
N SER A 289 13.10 11.42 13.20
CA SER A 289 13.09 10.19 12.41
C SER A 289 12.51 9.04 13.19
N PHE A 290 11.38 8.51 12.72
CA PHE A 290 10.79 7.29 13.31
C PHE A 290 11.60 6.02 12.98
N ASN A 291 12.63 6.10 12.12
CA ASN A 291 13.60 5.04 11.86
C ASN A 291 14.84 5.13 12.77
N SER A 292 14.92 6.17 13.59
CA SER A 292 16.01 6.38 14.52
C SER A 292 15.55 6.09 15.96
N PRO A 293 16.36 5.41 16.78
CA PRO A 293 16.02 5.17 18.19
C PRO A 293 15.76 6.44 19.00
N PHE A 294 16.33 7.59 18.55
CA PHE A 294 16.17 8.89 19.24
C PHE A 294 14.78 9.49 19.06
N GLY A 295 14.11 9.21 17.93
CA GLY A 295 12.81 9.79 17.60
C GLY A 295 11.67 8.79 17.63
N ALA A 296 11.96 7.50 17.45
CA ALA A 296 10.94 6.47 17.38
C ALA A 296 10.16 6.34 18.71
N CYS A 297 8.87 6.09 18.60
CA CYS A 297 8.05 5.67 19.73
C CYS A 297 8.56 4.33 20.24
N SER A 298 8.96 4.24 21.50
CA SER A 298 9.50 3.04 22.14
C SER A 298 8.50 1.89 22.26
N ALA A 299 7.18 2.17 22.20
CA ALA A 299 6.14 1.15 22.31
C ALA A 299 5.86 0.43 20.98
N CYS A 300 6.22 1.02 19.83
CA CYS A 300 6.00 0.45 18.50
C CYS A 300 7.25 0.52 17.60
N ASP A 301 8.40 0.87 18.14
CA ASP A 301 9.67 0.99 17.40
C ASP A 301 9.54 1.82 16.09
N GLY A 302 8.73 2.88 16.13
CA GLY A 302 8.50 3.76 15.00
C GLY A 302 7.58 3.22 13.90
N ILE A 303 6.91 2.08 14.11
CA ILE A 303 5.97 1.51 13.13
C ILE A 303 4.64 2.27 13.13
N GLY A 304 4.25 2.85 14.27
CA GLY A 304 2.99 3.59 14.46
C GLY A 304 1.78 2.72 14.74
N SER A 305 1.92 1.42 14.58
CA SER A 305 0.85 0.44 14.79
C SER A 305 1.41 -0.81 15.43
N ARG A 306 0.52 -1.63 15.95
CA ARG A 306 0.86 -2.97 16.45
C ARG A 306 -0.23 -3.96 16.04
N LEU A 307 0.15 -5.22 15.95
CA LEU A 307 -0.80 -6.29 15.73
C LEU A 307 -1.48 -6.64 17.05
N GLU A 308 -2.79 -6.55 17.09
CA GLU A 308 -3.61 -7.00 18.20
C GLU A 308 -4.60 -8.08 17.75
N VAL A 309 -4.82 -9.05 18.62
CA VAL A 309 -5.77 -10.13 18.34
C VAL A 309 -7.17 -9.55 18.31
N ASP A 310 -7.88 -9.76 17.21
CA ASP A 310 -9.20 -9.20 16.97
C ASP A 310 -10.29 -10.24 17.27
N THR A 311 -11.23 -9.88 18.11
CA THR A 311 -12.33 -10.77 18.52
C THR A 311 -13.24 -11.17 17.36
N GLU A 312 -13.47 -10.28 16.39
CA GLU A 312 -14.30 -10.59 15.21
C GLU A 312 -13.61 -11.60 14.28
N LEU A 313 -12.28 -11.52 14.19
CA LEU A 313 -11.49 -12.51 13.45
C LEU A 313 -11.42 -13.87 14.16
N LEU A 314 -11.46 -13.87 15.50
CA LEU A 314 -11.53 -15.11 16.27
C LEU A 314 -12.89 -15.80 16.16
N VAL A 315 -13.97 -15.02 16.10
CA VAL A 315 -15.35 -15.49 16.03
C VAL A 315 -16.06 -14.84 14.83
N PRO A 316 -15.73 -15.25 13.61
CA PRO A 316 -16.24 -14.62 12.40
C PRO A 316 -17.74 -14.86 12.17
N ASN A 317 -18.30 -15.91 12.74
CA ASN A 317 -19.72 -16.20 12.73
C ASN A 317 -20.20 -16.53 14.16
N PRO A 318 -20.78 -15.56 14.87
CA PRO A 318 -21.26 -15.76 16.23
C PRO A 318 -22.57 -16.58 16.32
N ASP A 319 -23.21 -16.88 15.18
CA ASP A 319 -24.40 -17.76 15.13
C ASP A 319 -24.02 -19.23 15.27
N LEU A 320 -22.75 -19.58 15.03
CA LEU A 320 -22.24 -20.94 15.23
C LEU A 320 -22.09 -21.27 16.72
N THR A 321 -22.26 -22.53 17.05
CA THR A 321 -21.94 -23.08 18.37
C THR A 321 -20.44 -23.36 18.49
N LEU A 322 -19.93 -23.50 19.73
CA LEU A 322 -18.55 -23.90 19.96
C LEU A 322 -18.24 -25.26 19.33
N GLY A 323 -19.19 -26.18 19.35
CA GLY A 323 -19.11 -27.50 18.73
C GLY A 323 -19.02 -27.46 17.20
N GLU A 324 -19.68 -26.51 16.57
CA GLU A 324 -19.64 -26.26 15.12
C GLU A 324 -18.41 -25.46 14.69
N GLY A 325 -17.60 -25.01 15.65
CA GLY A 325 -16.34 -24.30 15.38
C GLY A 325 -16.46 -22.78 15.32
N ALA A 326 -17.30 -22.17 16.15
CA ALA A 326 -17.39 -20.71 16.28
C ALA A 326 -16.02 -20.03 16.49
N ILE A 327 -15.09 -20.69 17.20
CA ILE A 327 -13.72 -20.22 17.40
C ILE A 327 -12.85 -20.67 16.22
N ALA A 328 -12.65 -19.79 15.27
CA ALA A 328 -11.96 -20.08 14.01
C ALA A 328 -10.53 -20.66 14.18
N PRO A 329 -9.65 -20.15 15.06
CA PRO A 329 -8.32 -20.71 15.26
C PRO A 329 -8.30 -22.17 15.72
N TRP A 330 -9.31 -22.58 16.48
CA TRP A 330 -9.40 -23.90 17.07
C TRP A 330 -10.19 -24.90 16.23
N SER A 331 -10.81 -24.45 15.16
CA SER A 331 -11.59 -25.30 14.24
C SER A 331 -10.79 -25.82 13.03
N GLN A 332 -9.45 -25.67 13.03
CA GLN A 332 -8.59 -26.08 11.93
C GLN A 332 -7.94 -27.45 12.19
N GLY A 333 -8.50 -28.48 11.60
CA GLY A 333 -7.98 -29.84 11.67
C GLY A 333 -8.54 -30.65 12.84
N LYS A 334 -8.93 -31.90 12.56
CA LYS A 334 -9.70 -32.80 13.48
C LYS A 334 -9.07 -32.95 14.87
N ALA A 335 -7.76 -33.19 14.94
CA ALA A 335 -7.06 -33.38 16.20
C ALA A 335 -6.99 -32.12 17.07
N THR A 336 -6.78 -30.98 16.46
CA THR A 336 -6.75 -29.69 17.14
C THR A 336 -8.13 -29.32 17.67
N THR A 337 -9.16 -29.48 16.87
CA THR A 337 -10.56 -29.22 17.24
C THR A 337 -10.97 -30.09 18.42
N GLU A 338 -10.70 -31.40 18.39
CA GLU A 338 -11.03 -32.31 19.50
C GLU A 338 -10.32 -31.91 20.80
N TYR A 339 -9.09 -31.49 20.75
CA TYR A 339 -8.34 -31.04 21.94
C TYR A 339 -9.00 -29.79 22.57
N TRP A 340 -9.30 -28.76 21.77
CA TRP A 340 -9.92 -27.56 22.28
C TRP A 340 -11.36 -27.74 22.75
N LEU A 341 -12.14 -28.57 22.07
CA LEU A 341 -13.49 -28.89 22.51
C LEU A 341 -13.53 -29.58 23.88
N ARG A 342 -12.52 -30.43 24.20
CA ARG A 342 -12.39 -31.04 25.53
C ARG A 342 -12.07 -29.98 26.61
N LEU A 343 -11.19 -29.05 26.32
CA LEU A 343 -10.89 -27.94 27.24
C LEU A 343 -12.12 -27.03 27.44
N LEU A 344 -12.84 -26.71 26.36
CA LEU A 344 -14.08 -25.93 26.44
C LEU A 344 -15.20 -26.68 27.17
N ALA A 345 -15.27 -28.01 27.06
CA ALA A 345 -16.24 -28.82 27.83
C ALA A 345 -15.92 -28.71 29.33
N GLY A 346 -14.66 -28.87 29.75
CA GLY A 346 -14.26 -28.67 31.15
C GLY A 346 -14.57 -27.27 31.66
N LEU A 347 -14.34 -26.23 30.84
CA LEU A 347 -14.70 -24.85 31.16
C LEU A 347 -16.24 -24.68 31.26
N GLY A 348 -16.99 -25.40 30.42
CA GLY A 348 -18.45 -25.43 30.43
C GLY A 348 -19.04 -26.03 31.72
N GLU A 349 -18.42 -27.10 32.25
CA GLU A 349 -18.76 -27.66 33.54
C GLU A 349 -18.54 -26.66 34.69
N GLU A 350 -17.44 -25.89 34.63
CA GLU A 350 -17.10 -24.89 35.66
C GLU A 350 -17.98 -23.64 35.58
N LEU A 351 -18.27 -23.15 34.39
CA LEU A 351 -19.04 -21.90 34.19
C LEU A 351 -20.53 -22.10 33.90
N GLY A 352 -20.99 -23.35 33.73
CA GLY A 352 -22.40 -23.69 33.52
C GLY A 352 -22.92 -23.37 32.12
N PHE A 353 -22.15 -23.64 31.05
CA PHE A 353 -22.61 -23.46 29.65
C PHE A 353 -22.47 -24.73 28.82
N ASP A 354 -23.34 -24.88 27.80
CA ASP A 354 -23.31 -25.97 26.82
C ASP A 354 -22.57 -25.55 25.54
N LEU A 355 -21.75 -26.46 25.01
CA LEU A 355 -21.04 -26.32 23.76
C LEU A 355 -21.95 -26.16 22.52
N ASN A 356 -23.20 -26.57 22.63
CA ASN A 356 -24.21 -26.47 21.56
C ASN A 356 -24.99 -25.15 21.59
N THR A 357 -24.65 -24.23 22.49
CA THR A 357 -25.23 -22.88 22.53
C THR A 357 -24.51 -21.99 21.52
N PRO A 358 -25.23 -21.27 20.64
CA PRO A 358 -24.60 -20.29 19.74
C PRO A 358 -23.74 -19.29 20.51
N PHE A 359 -22.57 -18.95 19.98
CA PHE A 359 -21.62 -18.08 20.67
C PHE A 359 -22.22 -16.73 21.09
N LYS A 360 -23.09 -16.14 20.25
CA LYS A 360 -23.80 -14.88 20.55
C LYS A 360 -24.69 -14.98 21.78
N ASP A 361 -25.30 -16.15 22.03
CA ASP A 361 -26.28 -16.40 23.09
C ASP A 361 -25.62 -16.80 24.42
N LEU A 362 -24.30 -17.04 24.42
CA LEU A 362 -23.55 -17.30 25.63
C LEU A 362 -23.50 -16.04 26.53
N PRO A 363 -23.54 -16.16 27.85
CA PRO A 363 -23.40 -15.05 28.77
C PRO A 363 -22.10 -14.24 28.51
N ALA A 364 -22.14 -12.94 28.69
CA ALA A 364 -20.97 -12.06 28.46
C ALA A 364 -19.72 -12.49 29.23
N LYS A 365 -19.92 -12.97 30.50
CA LYS A 365 -18.85 -13.51 31.36
C LYS A 365 -18.21 -14.77 30.75
N THR A 366 -18.99 -15.64 30.18
CA THR A 366 -18.55 -16.88 29.53
C THR A 366 -17.77 -16.54 28.24
N ARG A 367 -18.32 -15.64 27.41
CA ARG A 367 -17.61 -15.16 26.21
C ARG A 367 -16.25 -14.54 26.54
N ALA A 368 -16.21 -13.71 27.59
CA ALA A 368 -14.94 -13.12 28.04
C ALA A 368 -13.98 -14.21 28.58
N ALA A 369 -14.46 -15.20 29.30
CA ALA A 369 -13.63 -16.31 29.76
C ALA A 369 -13.02 -17.13 28.62
N ILE A 370 -13.79 -17.40 27.55
CA ILE A 370 -13.30 -18.10 26.37
C ILE A 370 -12.28 -17.26 25.60
N LEU A 371 -12.53 -15.96 25.44
CA LEU A 371 -11.67 -15.06 24.65
C LEU A 371 -10.40 -14.67 25.39
N ASP A 372 -10.50 -14.19 26.60
CA ASP A 372 -9.41 -13.59 27.34
C ASP A 372 -8.68 -14.58 28.26
N GLY A 373 -9.32 -15.72 28.54
CA GLY A 373 -8.84 -16.65 29.55
C GLY A 373 -8.99 -16.05 30.94
N LYS A 374 -8.20 -16.40 31.79
CA LYS A 374 -7.76 -16.02 33.13
C LYS A 374 -7.25 -17.28 33.81
N ASP A 375 -6.97 -17.27 35.09
CA ASP A 375 -6.43 -18.40 35.86
C ASP A 375 -7.42 -19.55 36.06
N TYR A 376 -8.23 -19.89 35.01
CA TYR A 376 -9.13 -21.05 35.06
C TYR A 376 -8.31 -22.33 34.97
N LYS A 377 -8.58 -23.23 35.92
CA LYS A 377 -8.06 -24.60 35.91
C LYS A 377 -9.21 -25.56 35.57
N VAL A 378 -9.23 -26.05 34.35
CA VAL A 378 -10.29 -26.90 33.84
C VAL A 378 -9.93 -28.40 34.02
N GLU A 379 -10.88 -29.21 34.46
CA GLU A 379 -10.75 -30.66 34.41
C GLU A 379 -11.07 -31.16 33.01
N VAL A 380 -10.12 -31.88 32.40
CA VAL A 380 -10.27 -32.47 31.07
C VAL A 380 -10.37 -33.97 31.19
N SER A 381 -11.50 -34.53 30.74
CA SER A 381 -11.65 -35.96 30.63
C SER A 381 -11.59 -36.41 29.18
N TYR A 382 -10.90 -37.54 28.93
CA TYR A 382 -10.80 -38.11 27.58
C TYR A 382 -10.64 -39.64 27.65
N ARG A 383 -11.15 -40.30 26.62
CA ARG A 383 -10.91 -41.76 26.43
C ARG A 383 -9.67 -41.91 25.53
N ASN A 384 -8.68 -42.65 26.08
CA ASN A 384 -7.51 -43.00 25.32
C ASN A 384 -7.82 -44.06 24.24
N ARG A 385 -6.85 -44.31 23.33
CA ARG A 385 -7.02 -45.34 22.26
C ARG A 385 -7.32 -46.76 22.75
N PHE A 386 -7.20 -47.04 24.08
CA PHE A 386 -7.51 -48.30 24.71
C PHE A 386 -8.87 -48.27 25.44
N GLY A 387 -9.70 -47.23 25.24
CA GLY A 387 -11.04 -47.10 25.84
C GLY A 387 -11.03 -46.66 27.31
N ARG A 388 -9.90 -46.44 27.95
CA ARG A 388 -9.80 -46.07 29.38
C ARG A 388 -9.98 -44.53 29.48
N GLU A 389 -10.84 -44.11 30.39
CA GLU A 389 -11.05 -42.72 30.76
C GLU A 389 -9.85 -42.19 31.55
N ARG A 390 -9.35 -41.05 31.19
CA ARG A 390 -8.31 -40.33 31.92
C ARG A 390 -8.76 -38.89 32.16
N ARG A 391 -8.44 -38.38 33.34
CA ARG A 391 -8.70 -37.00 33.76
C ARG A 391 -7.38 -36.31 34.08
N TYR A 392 -7.27 -35.07 33.72
CA TYR A 392 -6.15 -34.20 34.11
C TYR A 392 -6.64 -32.78 34.23
N THR A 393 -5.98 -31.97 35.05
CA THR A 393 -6.24 -30.53 35.19
C THR A 393 -5.32 -29.75 34.26
N SER A 394 -5.87 -28.84 33.48
CA SER A 394 -5.12 -27.93 32.57
C SER A 394 -5.49 -26.48 32.86
N GLY A 395 -4.52 -25.59 32.70
CA GLY A 395 -4.82 -24.16 32.65
C GLY A 395 -5.52 -23.80 31.33
N PHE A 396 -6.43 -22.85 31.39
CA PHE A 396 -7.12 -22.32 30.22
C PHE A 396 -6.67 -20.89 29.94
N GLU A 397 -5.80 -20.70 28.97
CA GLU A 397 -5.18 -19.40 28.64
C GLU A 397 -6.09 -18.44 27.86
N GLY A 398 -7.21 -18.95 27.30
CA GLY A 398 -8.05 -18.16 26.38
C GLY A 398 -7.49 -18.05 24.96
N VAL A 399 -8.37 -17.74 24.00
CA VAL A 399 -7.99 -17.77 22.58
C VAL A 399 -7.08 -16.60 22.20
N LYS A 400 -7.25 -15.42 22.81
CA LYS A 400 -6.39 -14.25 22.54
C LYS A 400 -4.94 -14.48 22.98
N ALA A 401 -4.77 -14.95 24.21
CA ALA A 401 -3.43 -15.26 24.74
C ALA A 401 -2.76 -16.38 23.94
N TYR A 402 -3.52 -17.42 23.58
CA TYR A 402 -3.03 -18.48 22.71
C TYR A 402 -2.48 -17.97 21.36
N ILE A 403 -3.25 -17.14 20.65
CA ILE A 403 -2.82 -16.60 19.36
C ILE A 403 -1.60 -15.72 19.52
N LYS A 404 -1.59 -14.82 20.51
CA LYS A 404 -0.46 -13.93 20.78
C LYS A 404 0.82 -14.73 21.05
N ARG A 405 0.75 -15.68 21.98
CA ARG A 405 1.89 -16.53 22.33
C ARG A 405 2.37 -17.35 21.13
N LYS A 406 1.46 -17.95 20.35
CA LYS A 406 1.83 -18.72 19.16
C LYS A 406 2.45 -17.88 18.05
N HIS A 407 2.00 -16.65 17.88
CA HIS A 407 2.61 -15.69 16.96
C HIS A 407 4.04 -15.30 17.38
N GLU A 408 4.25 -15.06 18.68
CA GLU A 408 5.56 -14.69 19.24
C GLU A 408 6.56 -15.86 19.25
N GLU A 409 6.12 -17.08 19.58
CA GLU A 409 6.96 -18.27 19.71
C GLU A 409 7.36 -18.92 18.36
N THR A 410 6.69 -18.59 17.26
CA THR A 410 6.89 -19.29 15.99
C THR A 410 8.09 -18.73 15.21
N GLU A 411 8.98 -19.61 14.75
CA GLU A 411 10.13 -19.28 13.90
C GLU A 411 9.80 -19.36 12.41
N SER A 412 8.71 -20.00 12.04
CA SER A 412 8.28 -20.18 10.64
C SER A 412 7.41 -19.02 10.18
N ASP A 413 7.82 -18.33 9.11
CA ASP A 413 7.03 -17.25 8.50
C ASP A 413 5.64 -17.72 8.06
N PHE A 414 5.53 -18.93 7.50
CA PHE A 414 4.24 -19.51 7.13
C PHE A 414 3.31 -19.73 8.34
N ALA A 415 3.88 -20.15 9.48
CA ALA A 415 3.09 -20.31 10.70
C ALA A 415 2.75 -18.96 11.33
N ARG A 416 3.63 -17.96 11.22
CA ARG A 416 3.39 -16.59 11.66
C ARG A 416 2.24 -15.96 10.89
N ASP A 417 2.26 -16.01 9.55
CA ASP A 417 1.20 -15.54 8.66
C ASP A 417 -0.17 -16.17 9.03
N ARG A 418 -0.14 -17.45 9.42
CA ARG A 418 -1.35 -18.17 9.85
C ARG A 418 -1.95 -17.64 11.14
N TYR A 419 -1.16 -17.09 12.06
CA TYR A 419 -1.68 -16.48 13.28
C TYR A 419 -2.03 -15.01 13.07
N GLU A 420 -1.30 -14.31 12.19
CA GLU A 420 -1.59 -12.92 11.82
C GLU A 420 -2.97 -12.73 11.20
N GLN A 421 -3.51 -13.75 10.51
CA GLN A 421 -4.89 -13.68 10.00
C GLN A 421 -5.97 -13.48 11.08
N TYR A 422 -5.64 -13.68 12.36
CA TYR A 422 -6.52 -13.42 13.51
C TYR A 422 -6.19 -12.13 14.26
N MET A 423 -5.27 -11.35 13.69
CA MET A 423 -4.81 -10.10 14.28
C MET A 423 -5.16 -8.94 13.36
N ARG A 424 -5.42 -7.80 13.96
CA ARG A 424 -5.66 -6.55 13.23
C ARG A 424 -4.59 -5.56 13.60
N GLN A 425 -4.14 -4.82 12.61
CA GLN A 425 -3.23 -3.71 12.82
C GLN A 425 -4.00 -2.54 13.45
N VAL A 426 -3.67 -2.17 14.68
CA VAL A 426 -4.26 -1.04 15.39
C VAL A 426 -3.23 0.06 15.60
N ALA A 427 -3.68 1.31 15.69
CA ALA A 427 -2.79 2.41 16.01
C ALA A 427 -2.12 2.17 17.37
N CYS A 428 -0.84 2.46 17.48
CA CYS A 428 -0.10 2.34 18.73
C CYS A 428 -0.70 3.24 19.80
N PRO A 429 -1.13 2.73 20.95
CA PRO A 429 -1.80 3.53 21.98
C PRO A 429 -0.90 4.59 22.61
N SER A 430 0.42 4.41 22.56
CA SER A 430 1.39 5.36 23.11
C SER A 430 1.59 6.59 22.23
N CYS A 431 1.66 6.40 20.90
CA CYS A 431 1.88 7.51 19.96
C CYS A 431 0.65 7.84 19.12
N GLY A 432 -0.47 7.16 19.31
CA GLY A 432 -1.70 7.38 18.51
C GLY A 432 -1.55 7.13 17.00
N GLY A 433 -0.50 6.41 16.58
CA GLY A 433 -0.17 6.24 15.16
C GLY A 433 0.94 7.15 14.64
N ALA A 434 1.32 8.19 15.39
CA ALA A 434 2.29 9.22 14.98
C ALA A 434 3.74 8.72 14.80
N ARG A 435 4.06 7.48 15.17
CA ARG A 435 5.37 6.82 15.04
C ARG A 435 6.51 7.41 15.87
N LEU A 436 6.39 8.65 16.31
CA LEU A 436 7.40 9.39 17.08
C LEU A 436 7.09 9.34 18.58
N ASN A 437 8.09 9.60 19.39
CA ASN A 437 7.91 9.72 20.83
C ASN A 437 7.11 11.01 21.18
N PRO A 438 6.36 11.01 22.29
CA PRO A 438 5.49 12.14 22.66
C PRO A 438 6.25 13.47 22.85
N THR A 439 7.51 13.41 23.29
CA THR A 439 8.32 14.61 23.52
C THR A 439 8.62 15.33 22.19
N ILE A 440 8.98 14.58 21.14
CA ILE A 440 9.25 15.14 19.80
C ILE A 440 7.96 15.63 19.15
N LEU A 441 6.82 14.98 19.40
CA LEU A 441 5.51 15.45 18.95
C LEU A 441 5.11 16.80 19.60
N GLY A 442 5.71 17.14 20.74
CA GLY A 442 5.57 18.46 21.36
C GLY A 442 6.22 19.60 20.58
N VAL A 443 7.12 19.32 19.62
CA VAL A 443 7.77 20.36 18.80
C VAL A 443 6.83 20.77 17.66
N LYS A 444 6.46 22.05 17.61
CA LYS A 444 5.44 22.59 16.68
C LYS A 444 6.02 23.67 15.77
N VAL A 445 5.54 23.70 14.54
CA VAL A 445 5.71 24.77 13.57
C VAL A 445 4.33 25.26 13.17
N GLY A 446 4.05 26.55 13.30
CA GLY A 446 2.71 27.10 13.04
C GLY A 446 1.62 26.42 13.90
N GLY A 447 1.96 26.01 15.14
CA GLY A 447 1.04 25.38 16.09
C GLY A 447 0.79 23.88 15.85
N LYS A 448 1.43 23.25 14.86
CA LYS A 448 1.25 21.84 14.51
C LYS A 448 2.54 21.04 14.66
N SER A 449 2.42 19.79 15.15
CA SER A 449 3.51 18.82 15.15
C SER A 449 3.78 18.31 13.72
N ILE A 450 4.92 17.68 13.51
CA ILE A 450 5.24 17.04 12.22
C ILE A 450 4.21 15.94 11.85
N ALA A 451 3.72 15.21 12.86
CA ALA A 451 2.70 14.17 12.65
C ALA A 451 1.35 14.76 12.21
N ASP A 452 0.92 15.86 12.83
CA ASP A 452 -0.34 16.53 12.45
C ASP A 452 -0.35 16.92 10.97
N ILE A 453 0.81 17.36 10.44
CA ILE A 453 0.90 17.74 9.03
C ILE A 453 0.97 16.53 8.13
N THR A 454 1.69 15.49 8.52
CA THR A 454 1.78 14.28 7.69
C THR A 454 0.45 13.55 7.58
N ASP A 455 -0.47 13.75 8.53
CA ASP A 455 -1.82 13.18 8.51
C ASP A 455 -2.85 14.03 7.73
N LEU A 456 -2.49 15.25 7.34
CA LEU A 456 -3.31 16.04 6.42
C LEU A 456 -3.28 15.43 5.01
N SER A 457 -4.36 15.67 4.24
CA SER A 457 -4.29 15.45 2.79
C SER A 457 -3.19 16.32 2.17
N LEU A 458 -2.58 15.85 1.08
CA LEU A 458 -1.50 16.60 0.42
C LEU A 458 -1.92 18.02 0.06
N ALA A 459 -3.18 18.21 -0.37
CA ALA A 459 -3.75 19.54 -0.64
C ALA A 459 -3.76 20.43 0.60
N ASN A 460 -4.20 19.89 1.75
CA ASN A 460 -4.24 20.61 3.01
C ASN A 460 -2.84 20.86 3.58
N ALA A 461 -1.93 19.90 3.41
CA ALA A 461 -0.54 20.06 3.82
C ALA A 461 0.14 21.20 3.04
N LEU A 462 -0.09 21.29 1.73
CA LEU A 462 0.41 22.38 0.89
C LEU A 462 -0.20 23.73 1.30
N ALA A 463 -1.52 23.77 1.52
CA ALA A 463 -2.19 24.98 2.00
C ALA A 463 -1.63 25.45 3.36
N PHE A 464 -1.35 24.53 4.27
CA PHE A 464 -0.73 24.84 5.55
C PHE A 464 0.67 25.43 5.36
N VAL A 465 1.53 24.79 4.55
CA VAL A 465 2.91 25.26 4.29
C VAL A 465 2.91 26.68 3.71
N ARG A 466 2.05 26.96 2.75
CA ARG A 466 1.89 28.30 2.14
C ARG A 466 1.28 29.34 3.07
N GLY A 467 0.48 28.89 4.04
CA GLY A 467 -0.16 29.75 5.05
C GLY A 467 0.66 30.04 6.29
N LEU A 468 1.89 29.49 6.42
CA LEU A 468 2.73 29.67 7.60
C LEU A 468 3.07 31.15 7.83
N GLN A 469 2.77 31.63 9.05
CA GLN A 469 3.18 32.96 9.53
C GLN A 469 4.49 32.78 10.30
N LEU A 470 5.60 33.16 9.69
CA LEU A 470 6.94 33.02 10.26
C LEU A 470 7.54 34.39 10.59
N SER A 471 8.32 34.46 11.66
CA SER A 471 9.16 35.62 11.94
C SER A 471 10.21 35.83 10.84
N ALA A 472 10.77 37.02 10.71
CA ALA A 472 11.81 37.32 9.72
C ALA A 472 13.03 36.38 9.81
N ARG A 473 13.39 35.95 11.04
CA ARG A 473 14.45 34.98 11.30
C ARG A 473 14.11 33.58 10.82
N GLU A 474 12.92 33.08 11.17
CA GLU A 474 12.45 31.76 10.77
C GLU A 474 12.24 31.65 9.29
N ALA A 475 11.67 32.70 8.66
CA ALA A 475 11.51 32.77 7.21
C ALA A 475 12.86 32.63 6.50
N LYS A 476 13.88 33.34 6.96
CA LYS A 476 15.24 33.25 6.38
C LYS A 476 15.89 31.87 6.58
N ILE A 477 15.65 31.22 7.73
CA ILE A 477 16.17 29.86 8.01
C ILE A 477 15.44 28.83 7.16
N GLY A 478 14.11 28.96 7.05
CA GLY A 478 13.24 27.96 6.38
C GLY A 478 13.13 28.12 4.87
N GLU A 479 13.56 29.23 4.28
CA GLU A 479 13.29 29.60 2.88
C GLU A 479 13.56 28.47 1.87
N GLN A 480 14.76 27.90 1.87
CA GLN A 480 15.12 26.84 0.93
C GLN A 480 14.35 25.55 1.19
N VAL A 481 14.16 25.18 2.45
CA VAL A 481 13.46 23.96 2.86
C VAL A 481 11.97 24.05 2.50
N LEU A 482 11.34 25.21 2.76
CA LEU A 482 9.94 25.44 2.41
C LEU A 482 9.71 25.41 0.91
N LYS A 483 10.64 25.96 0.12
CA LYS A 483 10.59 25.92 -1.35
C LYS A 483 10.62 24.47 -1.87
N GLU A 484 11.47 23.63 -1.29
CA GLU A 484 11.55 22.21 -1.66
C GLU A 484 10.29 21.43 -1.26
N ILE A 485 9.76 21.67 -0.06
CA ILE A 485 8.50 21.05 0.39
C ILE A 485 7.34 21.48 -0.51
N ASP A 486 7.21 22.78 -0.80
CA ASP A 486 6.16 23.33 -1.67
C ASP A 486 6.19 22.69 -3.06
N ALA A 487 7.36 22.66 -3.70
CA ALA A 487 7.53 22.11 -5.03
C ALA A 487 7.16 20.62 -5.09
N ARG A 488 7.65 19.81 -4.14
CA ARG A 488 7.36 18.37 -4.10
C ARG A 488 5.89 18.09 -3.81
N LEU A 489 5.27 18.82 -2.88
CA LEU A 489 3.83 18.71 -2.62
C LEU A 489 3.02 19.09 -3.86
N GLN A 490 3.41 20.17 -4.55
CA GLN A 490 2.73 20.60 -5.77
C GLN A 490 2.81 19.54 -6.87
N PHE A 491 3.97 18.88 -7.06
CA PHE A 491 4.09 17.79 -8.04
C PHE A 491 3.18 16.60 -7.73
N LEU A 492 3.01 16.25 -6.44
CA LEU A 492 2.06 15.21 -6.05
C LEU A 492 0.61 15.60 -6.34
N LEU A 493 0.27 16.88 -6.21
CA LEU A 493 -1.06 17.38 -6.58
C LEU A 493 -1.25 17.37 -8.11
N ASP A 494 -0.23 17.75 -8.86
CA ASP A 494 -0.26 17.81 -10.33
C ASP A 494 -0.51 16.42 -10.94
N VAL A 495 -0.03 15.35 -10.31
CA VAL A 495 -0.31 13.96 -10.72
C VAL A 495 -1.62 13.39 -10.14
N GLY A 496 -2.48 14.22 -9.54
CA GLY A 496 -3.80 13.82 -9.04
C GLY A 496 -3.80 13.00 -7.75
N LEU A 497 -2.83 13.20 -6.85
CA LEU A 497 -2.72 12.50 -5.56
C LEU A 497 -3.12 13.39 -4.37
N ASP A 498 -3.88 14.44 -4.59
CA ASP A 498 -4.29 15.45 -3.61
C ASP A 498 -4.98 14.89 -2.36
N TYR A 499 -5.65 13.76 -2.48
CA TYR A 499 -6.37 13.06 -1.42
C TYR A 499 -5.49 12.21 -0.50
N LEU A 500 -4.26 11.86 -0.89
CA LEU A 500 -3.35 11.06 -0.06
C LEU A 500 -2.83 11.86 1.13
N THR A 501 -2.29 11.13 2.12
CA THR A 501 -1.56 11.71 3.27
C THR A 501 -0.09 11.30 3.22
N LEU A 502 0.80 12.13 3.74
CA LEU A 502 2.24 11.80 3.83
C LEU A 502 2.52 10.64 4.79
N SER A 503 1.68 10.46 5.80
CA SER A 503 1.77 9.36 6.79
C SER A 503 1.35 8.01 6.24
N ARG A 504 0.64 7.96 5.09
CA ARG A 504 0.12 6.71 4.52
C ARG A 504 1.24 5.74 4.20
N SER A 505 1.11 4.51 4.67
CA SER A 505 2.09 3.44 4.43
C SER A 505 2.17 3.08 2.94
N ALA A 506 3.38 2.94 2.43
CA ALA A 506 3.64 2.56 1.04
C ALA A 506 3.01 1.22 0.64
N GLY A 507 2.94 0.27 1.57
CA GLY A 507 2.33 -1.05 1.33
C GLY A 507 0.81 -1.02 1.12
N THR A 508 0.15 0.11 1.41
CA THR A 508 -1.30 0.28 1.23
C THR A 508 -1.68 1.03 -0.05
N LEU A 509 -0.68 1.45 -0.83
CA LEU A 509 -0.88 2.15 -2.09
C LEU A 509 -1.30 1.18 -3.19
N SER A 510 -2.20 1.61 -4.07
CA SER A 510 -2.45 0.92 -5.32
C SER A 510 -1.23 1.03 -6.25
N GLY A 511 -1.13 0.14 -7.25
CA GLY A 511 -0.05 0.18 -8.24
C GLY A 511 0.05 1.54 -8.94
N GLY A 512 -1.07 2.10 -9.37
CA GLY A 512 -1.12 3.43 -10.00
C GLY A 512 -0.76 4.58 -9.06
N GLU A 513 -1.17 4.55 -7.78
CA GLU A 513 -0.75 5.55 -6.78
C GLU A 513 0.77 5.54 -6.60
N ALA A 514 1.36 4.35 -6.43
CA ALA A 514 2.80 4.20 -6.25
C ALA A 514 3.60 4.68 -7.48
N GLN A 515 3.12 4.36 -8.68
CA GLN A 515 3.71 4.81 -9.94
C GLN A 515 3.69 6.34 -10.07
N ARG A 516 2.57 6.98 -9.77
CA ARG A 516 2.44 8.45 -9.81
C ARG A 516 3.30 9.14 -8.76
N ILE A 517 3.47 8.55 -7.57
CA ILE A 517 4.41 9.05 -6.56
C ILE A 517 5.84 9.03 -7.12
N ARG A 518 6.25 7.94 -7.77
CA ARG A 518 7.58 7.86 -8.41
C ARG A 518 7.72 8.91 -9.52
N LEU A 519 6.70 9.07 -10.37
CA LEU A 519 6.69 10.08 -11.41
C LEU A 519 6.87 11.48 -10.82
N ALA A 520 6.08 11.85 -9.81
CA ALA A 520 6.19 13.14 -9.13
C ALA A 520 7.59 13.37 -8.51
N THR A 521 8.18 12.31 -7.92
CA THR A 521 9.54 12.38 -7.35
C THR A 521 10.59 12.60 -8.44
N GLN A 522 10.47 11.96 -9.60
CA GLN A 522 11.39 12.13 -10.71
C GLN A 522 11.29 13.55 -11.34
N ILE A 523 10.08 14.06 -11.50
CA ILE A 523 9.87 15.45 -11.95
C ILE A 523 10.50 16.43 -10.96
N GLY A 524 10.28 16.19 -9.66
CA GLY A 524 10.86 17.00 -8.59
C GLY A 524 12.40 17.01 -8.57
N SER A 525 13.05 16.03 -9.17
CA SER A 525 14.52 16.00 -9.29
C SER A 525 15.07 17.03 -10.30
N GLY A 526 14.22 17.56 -11.19
CA GLY A 526 14.60 18.57 -12.19
C GLY A 526 15.61 18.07 -13.21
N LEU A 527 15.71 16.76 -13.44
CA LEU A 527 16.64 16.18 -14.40
C LEU A 527 16.23 16.56 -15.84
N VAL A 528 17.22 16.88 -16.67
CA VAL A 528 17.08 17.27 -18.06
C VAL A 528 17.90 16.34 -18.95
N GLY A 529 17.40 16.07 -20.17
CA GLY A 529 18.08 15.20 -21.12
C GLY A 529 18.02 13.71 -20.76
N VAL A 530 17.02 13.29 -19.98
CA VAL A 530 16.77 11.91 -19.55
C VAL A 530 15.73 11.24 -20.46
N LEU A 531 15.89 9.95 -20.67
CA LEU A 531 14.88 9.11 -21.30
C LEU A 531 14.01 8.47 -20.21
N TYR A 532 12.76 8.89 -20.12
CA TYR A 532 11.76 8.25 -19.23
C TYR A 532 10.95 7.22 -20.00
N VAL A 533 10.86 6.02 -19.44
CA VAL A 533 10.01 4.94 -19.99
C VAL A 533 8.92 4.63 -18.96
N LEU A 534 7.66 4.87 -19.33
CA LEU A 534 6.50 4.73 -18.45
C LEU A 534 5.60 3.60 -18.94
N ASP A 535 5.12 2.76 -18.00
CA ASP A 535 4.20 1.65 -18.28
C ASP A 535 2.80 2.03 -17.82
N GLU A 536 1.92 2.33 -18.78
CA GLU A 536 0.50 2.61 -18.57
C GLU A 536 0.22 3.57 -17.38
N PRO A 537 0.76 4.78 -17.38
CA PRO A 537 0.65 5.68 -16.24
C PRO A 537 -0.77 6.19 -15.96
N SER A 538 -1.72 6.04 -16.91
CA SER A 538 -3.13 6.40 -16.78
C SER A 538 -3.95 5.37 -15.99
N ILE A 539 -3.37 4.22 -15.63
CA ILE A 539 -4.08 3.11 -14.96
C ILE A 539 -4.82 3.56 -13.70
N GLY A 540 -6.09 3.16 -13.59
CA GLY A 540 -6.94 3.44 -12.43
C GLY A 540 -7.28 4.91 -12.24
N LEU A 541 -7.06 5.72 -13.27
CA LEU A 541 -7.43 7.14 -13.26
C LEU A 541 -8.82 7.37 -13.83
N HIS A 542 -9.55 8.24 -13.17
CA HIS A 542 -10.71 8.90 -13.77
C HIS A 542 -10.23 9.87 -14.86
N GLN A 543 -11.03 10.10 -15.93
CA GLN A 543 -10.66 10.96 -17.05
C GLN A 543 -10.24 12.37 -16.61
N ARG A 544 -10.86 12.92 -15.58
CA ARG A 544 -10.47 14.20 -14.98
C ARG A 544 -9.02 14.19 -14.48
N ASP A 545 -8.61 13.12 -13.81
CA ASP A 545 -7.28 13.00 -13.22
C ASP A 545 -6.24 12.66 -14.31
N ASN A 546 -6.66 11.96 -15.37
CA ASN A 546 -5.83 11.65 -16.52
C ASN A 546 -5.37 12.91 -17.26
N ARG A 547 -6.23 13.92 -17.44
CA ARG A 547 -5.84 15.20 -18.04
C ARG A 547 -4.71 15.90 -17.28
N ARG A 548 -4.74 15.86 -15.93
CA ARG A 548 -3.66 16.41 -15.09
C ARG A 548 -2.34 15.65 -15.29
N LEU A 549 -2.45 14.32 -15.40
CA LEU A 549 -1.28 13.48 -15.67
C LEU A 549 -0.65 13.84 -17.02
N ILE A 550 -1.44 13.98 -18.09
CA ILE A 550 -0.97 14.34 -19.43
C ILE A 550 -0.29 15.72 -19.41
N GLU A 551 -0.90 16.72 -18.75
CA GLU A 551 -0.27 18.04 -18.56
C GLU A 551 1.09 17.93 -17.84
N THR A 552 1.20 17.03 -16.88
CA THR A 552 2.44 16.77 -16.14
C THR A 552 3.51 16.12 -17.01
N LEU A 553 3.14 15.13 -17.83
CA LEU A 553 4.02 14.50 -18.81
C LEU A 553 4.52 15.50 -19.87
N THR A 554 3.61 16.36 -20.34
CA THR A 554 3.94 17.44 -21.29
C THR A 554 4.97 18.41 -20.68
N LYS A 555 4.80 18.82 -19.42
CA LYS A 555 5.79 19.65 -18.70
C LYS A 555 7.15 18.95 -18.61
N LEU A 556 7.16 17.64 -18.30
CA LEU A 556 8.41 16.85 -18.22
C LEU A 556 9.13 16.78 -19.56
N ARG A 557 8.39 16.62 -20.66
CA ARG A 557 8.91 16.71 -22.02
C ARG A 557 9.49 18.09 -22.30
N ASP A 558 8.75 19.16 -21.99
CA ASP A 558 9.12 20.54 -22.30
C ASP A 558 10.37 21.00 -21.53
N MET A 559 10.75 20.30 -20.47
CA MET A 559 12.05 20.47 -19.80
C MET A 559 13.24 19.90 -20.59
N GLY A 560 13.02 19.33 -21.77
CA GLY A 560 14.07 18.74 -22.61
C GLY A 560 14.32 17.25 -22.31
N ASN A 561 13.28 16.49 -21.95
CA ASN A 561 13.34 15.05 -21.74
C ASN A 561 12.64 14.29 -22.86
N THR A 562 13.09 13.08 -23.11
CA THR A 562 12.38 12.14 -24.01
C THR A 562 11.51 11.22 -23.17
N LEU A 563 10.24 11.10 -23.55
CA LEU A 563 9.29 10.20 -22.87
C LEU A 563 8.85 9.11 -23.83
N ILE A 564 9.02 7.85 -23.44
CA ILE A 564 8.36 6.69 -24.07
C ILE A 564 7.26 6.24 -23.13
N VAL A 565 6.02 6.29 -23.58
CA VAL A 565 4.85 5.95 -22.80
C VAL A 565 4.14 4.78 -23.45
N VAL A 566 4.11 3.62 -22.78
CA VAL A 566 3.28 2.51 -23.22
C VAL A 566 1.86 2.80 -22.78
N GLU A 567 0.93 3.03 -23.72
CA GLU A 567 -0.41 3.48 -23.40
C GLU A 567 -1.49 3.02 -24.38
N HIS A 568 -2.72 3.00 -23.87
CA HIS A 568 -3.94 2.68 -24.60
C HIS A 568 -4.99 3.79 -24.51
N ASP A 569 -4.72 4.83 -23.74
CA ASP A 569 -5.64 5.95 -23.51
C ASP A 569 -5.68 6.89 -24.72
N GLU A 570 -6.89 7.24 -25.13
CA GLU A 570 -7.11 8.10 -26.31
C GLU A 570 -6.58 9.52 -26.13
N ASP A 571 -6.81 10.13 -24.94
CA ASP A 571 -6.37 11.50 -24.67
C ASP A 571 -4.84 11.59 -24.69
N THR A 572 -4.15 10.59 -24.12
CA THR A 572 -2.68 10.49 -24.14
C THR A 572 -2.13 10.35 -25.56
N MET A 573 -2.78 9.52 -26.39
CA MET A 573 -2.37 9.36 -27.80
C MET A 573 -2.59 10.64 -28.62
N ARG A 574 -3.64 11.41 -28.35
CA ARG A 574 -3.92 12.69 -29.04
C ARG A 574 -2.89 13.78 -28.71
N GLU A 575 -2.36 13.78 -27.51
CA GLU A 575 -1.37 14.76 -27.06
C GLU A 575 0.09 14.31 -27.33
N ALA A 576 0.28 13.08 -27.86
CA ALA A 576 1.60 12.58 -28.20
C ALA A 576 2.19 13.28 -29.43
N ASP A 577 3.50 13.55 -29.38
CA ASP A 577 4.25 14.07 -30.52
C ASP A 577 4.49 12.99 -31.60
N TRP A 578 4.58 11.72 -31.15
CA TRP A 578 4.87 10.59 -32.00
C TRP A 578 4.20 9.32 -31.48
N ILE A 579 3.68 8.50 -32.38
CA ILE A 579 3.02 7.23 -32.01
C ILE A 579 3.70 6.09 -32.75
N VAL A 580 3.97 5.04 -31.98
CA VAL A 580 4.46 3.75 -32.48
C VAL A 580 3.41 2.68 -32.18
N ASP A 581 2.76 2.17 -33.21
CA ASP A 581 1.79 1.06 -33.09
C ASP A 581 2.45 -0.27 -33.40
N VAL A 582 2.47 -1.16 -32.39
CA VAL A 582 3.11 -2.48 -32.47
C VAL A 582 2.05 -3.55 -32.67
N GLY A 583 2.20 -4.33 -33.71
CA GLY A 583 1.21 -5.34 -34.11
C GLY A 583 1.73 -6.30 -35.17
N PRO A 584 0.87 -6.69 -36.14
CA PRO A 584 -0.58 -6.45 -36.24
C PRO A 584 -1.43 -7.25 -35.26
N GLY A 585 -0.92 -8.33 -34.71
CA GLY A 585 -1.59 -9.22 -33.74
C GLY A 585 -0.90 -9.26 -32.39
N ALA A 586 -1.15 -10.31 -31.62
CA ALA A 586 -0.56 -10.59 -30.32
C ALA A 586 0.34 -11.84 -30.38
N GLY A 587 1.28 -12.00 -29.46
CA GLY A 587 2.20 -13.14 -29.41
C GLY A 587 3.00 -13.31 -30.71
N GLU A 588 2.97 -14.50 -31.31
CA GLU A 588 3.69 -14.79 -32.53
C GLU A 588 3.17 -14.01 -33.75
N HIS A 589 1.93 -13.53 -33.71
CA HIS A 589 1.32 -12.68 -34.75
C HIS A 589 1.59 -11.19 -34.56
N GLY A 590 2.31 -10.82 -33.47
CA GLY A 590 2.74 -9.46 -33.16
C GLY A 590 4.20 -9.21 -33.56
N GLY A 591 4.83 -8.26 -32.89
CA GLY A 591 6.26 -7.99 -32.97
C GLY A 591 6.72 -7.19 -34.18
N GLU A 592 5.82 -6.56 -34.94
CA GLU A 592 6.12 -5.72 -36.09
C GLU A 592 5.66 -4.26 -35.82
N ILE A 593 6.30 -3.28 -36.44
CA ILE A 593 5.85 -1.88 -36.42
C ILE A 593 4.79 -1.69 -37.51
N VAL A 594 3.55 -1.45 -37.09
CA VAL A 594 2.41 -1.20 -38.00
C VAL A 594 2.32 0.28 -38.36
N HIS A 595 2.67 1.13 -37.40
CA HIS A 595 2.72 2.58 -37.59
C HIS A 595 3.87 3.20 -36.78
N SER A 596 4.52 4.21 -37.39
CA SER A 596 5.47 5.07 -36.67
C SER A 596 5.38 6.47 -37.29
N GLY A 597 4.78 7.41 -36.59
CA GLY A 597 4.49 8.76 -37.12
C GLY A 597 3.60 9.58 -36.21
N SER A 598 3.03 10.64 -36.75
CA SER A 598 2.09 11.52 -36.04
C SER A 598 0.72 10.88 -35.83
N PHE A 599 -0.09 11.45 -34.93
CA PHE A 599 -1.47 11.01 -34.70
C PHE A 599 -2.33 11.12 -35.97
N GLU A 600 -2.18 12.21 -36.76
CA GLU A 600 -2.93 12.37 -38.01
C GLU A 600 -2.54 11.32 -39.07
N GLU A 601 -1.32 10.85 -39.08
CA GLU A 601 -0.89 9.77 -39.97
C GLU A 601 -1.46 8.42 -39.52
N LEU A 602 -1.55 8.18 -38.18
CA LEU A 602 -2.19 7.01 -37.59
C LEU A 602 -3.66 6.92 -38.00
N LEU A 603 -4.41 8.02 -37.96
CA LEU A 603 -5.82 8.06 -38.35
C LEU A 603 -6.03 7.61 -39.84
N LYS A 604 -5.06 7.82 -40.69
CA LYS A 604 -5.10 7.43 -42.11
C LYS A 604 -4.66 6.00 -42.35
N ASN A 605 -3.99 5.38 -41.39
CA ASN A 605 -3.46 4.03 -41.53
C ASN A 605 -4.55 2.98 -41.32
N THR A 606 -5.00 2.35 -42.37
CA THR A 606 -6.02 1.28 -42.36
C THR A 606 -5.47 -0.09 -41.97
N LYS A 607 -4.15 -0.25 -41.82
CA LYS A 607 -3.53 -1.48 -41.31
C LYS A 607 -3.45 -1.52 -39.79
N SER A 608 -3.56 -0.35 -39.15
CA SER A 608 -3.52 -0.22 -37.71
C SER A 608 -4.91 -0.39 -37.12
N ILE A 609 -5.06 -1.38 -36.25
CA ILE A 609 -6.30 -1.58 -35.48
C ILE A 609 -6.53 -0.40 -34.54
N THR A 610 -5.46 0.11 -33.89
CA THR A 610 -5.51 1.33 -33.08
C THR A 610 -5.99 2.51 -33.90
N GLY A 611 -5.42 2.70 -35.11
CA GLY A 611 -5.84 3.75 -36.05
C GLY A 611 -7.30 3.62 -36.49
N ASP A 612 -7.84 2.42 -36.62
CA ASP A 612 -9.26 2.21 -36.92
C ASP A 612 -10.17 2.68 -35.78
N TYR A 613 -9.80 2.41 -34.52
CA TYR A 613 -10.56 2.90 -33.35
C TYR A 613 -10.46 4.42 -33.22
N MET A 614 -9.28 4.99 -33.37
CA MET A 614 -9.05 6.43 -33.26
C MET A 614 -9.73 7.23 -34.38
N ALA A 615 -9.87 6.64 -35.56
CA ALA A 615 -10.57 7.24 -36.71
C ALA A 615 -12.08 6.99 -36.67
N GLY A 616 -12.62 6.29 -35.70
CA GLY A 616 -14.02 5.93 -35.61
C GLY A 616 -14.49 4.90 -36.65
N ARG A 617 -13.57 4.27 -37.40
CA ARG A 617 -13.90 3.16 -38.33
C ARG A 617 -14.31 1.89 -37.57
N ARG A 618 -13.81 1.72 -36.36
CA ARG A 618 -14.25 0.72 -35.38
C ARG A 618 -14.66 1.43 -34.11
N THR A 619 -15.72 0.99 -33.50
CA THR A 619 -16.23 1.53 -32.23
C THR A 619 -16.74 0.42 -31.34
N ILE A 620 -16.71 0.63 -30.03
CA ILE A 620 -17.46 -0.16 -29.08
C ILE A 620 -18.86 0.44 -29.01
N GLU A 621 -19.84 -0.29 -29.56
CA GLU A 621 -21.20 0.22 -29.69
C GLU A 621 -21.93 0.29 -28.35
N VAL A 622 -22.72 1.35 -28.16
CA VAL A 622 -23.65 1.45 -27.05
C VAL A 622 -24.79 0.45 -27.28
N PRO A 623 -25.18 -0.37 -26.27
CA PRO A 623 -26.30 -1.30 -26.41
C PRO A 623 -27.59 -0.60 -26.89
N ALA A 624 -28.26 -1.15 -27.90
CA ALA A 624 -29.49 -0.56 -28.44
C ALA A 624 -30.62 -0.47 -27.40
N SER A 625 -30.60 -1.33 -26.39
CA SER A 625 -31.53 -1.30 -25.26
C SER A 625 -30.84 -1.73 -23.99
N ARG A 626 -31.15 -1.07 -22.86
CA ARG A 626 -30.69 -1.46 -21.53
C ARG A 626 -31.59 -2.55 -20.95
N ARG A 627 -31.01 -3.47 -20.19
CA ARG A 627 -31.80 -4.43 -19.42
C ARG A 627 -32.60 -3.72 -18.35
N PRO A 628 -33.89 -4.09 -18.16
CA PRO A 628 -34.71 -3.46 -17.14
C PRO A 628 -34.21 -3.80 -15.73
N VAL A 629 -34.20 -2.82 -14.85
CA VAL A 629 -33.84 -2.98 -13.45
C VAL A 629 -35.07 -3.40 -12.66
N ASP A 630 -35.00 -4.55 -12.01
CA ASP A 630 -36.02 -5.02 -11.08
C ASP A 630 -35.76 -4.47 -9.68
N LYS A 631 -36.62 -3.60 -9.20
CA LYS A 631 -36.49 -2.95 -7.88
C LYS A 631 -36.74 -3.91 -6.72
N GLU A 632 -37.39 -5.04 -6.94
CA GLU A 632 -37.62 -6.07 -5.92
C GLU A 632 -36.41 -7.03 -5.81
N ARG A 633 -35.56 -7.02 -6.82
CA ARG A 633 -34.41 -7.92 -6.95
C ARG A 633 -33.09 -7.12 -6.92
N GLN A 634 -32.71 -6.69 -5.73
CA GLN A 634 -31.51 -5.88 -5.53
C GLN A 634 -30.79 -6.23 -4.22
N LEU A 635 -29.47 -6.01 -4.18
CA LEU A 635 -28.67 -5.99 -2.98
C LEU A 635 -28.61 -4.57 -2.43
N THR A 636 -28.92 -4.38 -1.16
CA THR A 636 -28.81 -3.07 -0.52
C THR A 636 -27.80 -3.11 0.61
N VAL A 637 -26.69 -2.40 0.45
CA VAL A 637 -25.70 -2.12 1.50
C VAL A 637 -26.19 -0.93 2.31
N ARG A 638 -26.42 -1.11 3.61
CA ARG A 638 -26.90 -0.03 4.48
C ARG A 638 -25.82 0.45 5.43
N GLY A 639 -25.70 1.75 5.54
CA GLY A 639 -24.86 2.39 6.55
C GLY A 639 -23.38 2.09 6.40
N ALA A 640 -22.87 2.05 5.17
CA ALA A 640 -21.46 1.87 4.87
C ALA A 640 -20.63 3.04 5.36
N ARG A 641 -19.62 2.78 6.23
CA ARG A 641 -18.85 3.82 6.94
C ARG A 641 -17.38 3.44 7.16
N GLU A 642 -16.87 2.53 6.35
CA GLU A 642 -15.44 2.18 6.37
C GLU A 642 -14.65 3.24 5.61
N ASN A 643 -13.42 3.50 6.02
CA ASN A 643 -12.52 4.49 5.46
C ASN A 643 -13.19 5.88 5.31
N ASN A 644 -13.30 6.38 4.09
CA ASN A 644 -13.90 7.68 3.79
C ASN A 644 -15.42 7.65 3.53
N LEU A 645 -16.07 6.48 3.60
CA LEU A 645 -17.51 6.37 3.36
C LEU A 645 -18.35 7.08 4.44
N LYS A 646 -19.28 7.92 4.02
CA LYS A 646 -20.08 8.80 4.90
C LYS A 646 -21.46 8.19 5.23
N ASN A 647 -21.47 6.99 5.82
CA ASN A 647 -22.71 6.28 6.23
C ASN A 647 -23.72 6.14 5.08
N VAL A 648 -23.22 5.74 3.90
CA VAL A 648 -24.03 5.65 2.69
C VAL A 648 -24.87 4.37 2.65
N THR A 649 -26.03 4.49 1.99
CA THR A 649 -26.88 3.34 1.64
C THR A 649 -26.94 3.26 0.12
N VAL A 650 -26.59 2.09 -0.44
CA VAL A 650 -26.45 1.89 -1.88
C VAL A 650 -27.15 0.60 -2.28
N SER A 651 -27.92 0.66 -3.37
CA SER A 651 -28.64 -0.49 -3.93
C SER A 651 -28.02 -0.93 -5.25
N PHE A 652 -27.65 -2.20 -5.34
CA PHE A 652 -27.10 -2.83 -6.52
C PHE A 652 -28.18 -3.71 -7.17
N PRO A 653 -28.71 -3.35 -8.34
CA PRO A 653 -29.68 -4.16 -9.04
C PRO A 653 -29.05 -5.49 -9.50
N LEU A 654 -29.84 -6.58 -9.43
CA LEU A 654 -29.40 -7.92 -9.81
C LEU A 654 -29.89 -8.29 -11.22
N GLY A 655 -29.13 -9.20 -11.88
CA GLY A 655 -29.45 -9.65 -13.24
C GLY A 655 -29.09 -8.62 -14.32
N VAL A 656 -28.29 -7.62 -14.00
CA VAL A 656 -27.84 -6.54 -14.90
C VAL A 656 -26.33 -6.33 -14.80
N PHE A 657 -25.77 -5.55 -15.71
CA PHE A 657 -24.40 -5.09 -15.70
C PHE A 657 -24.31 -3.71 -15.00
N THR A 658 -23.75 -3.68 -13.81
CA THR A 658 -23.59 -2.46 -13.00
C THR A 658 -22.13 -1.98 -13.02
N ALA A 659 -21.90 -0.73 -13.34
CA ALA A 659 -20.61 -0.07 -13.22
C ALA A 659 -20.57 0.85 -11.99
N VAL A 660 -19.56 0.73 -11.16
CA VAL A 660 -19.28 1.64 -10.04
C VAL A 660 -18.16 2.58 -10.47
N THR A 661 -18.49 3.84 -10.61
CA THR A 661 -17.62 4.89 -11.18
C THR A 661 -17.30 5.98 -10.17
N GLY A 662 -16.49 6.94 -10.55
CA GLY A 662 -16.13 8.12 -9.74
C GLY A 662 -14.64 8.38 -9.70
N VAL A 663 -14.26 9.54 -9.22
CA VAL A 663 -12.87 9.98 -9.15
C VAL A 663 -12.00 9.05 -8.29
N SER A 664 -10.67 9.10 -8.47
CA SER A 664 -9.72 8.31 -7.68
C SER A 664 -9.86 8.66 -6.18
N GLY A 665 -9.85 7.63 -5.31
CA GLY A 665 -10.04 7.82 -3.87
C GLY A 665 -11.46 8.15 -3.41
N SER A 666 -12.50 8.10 -4.26
CA SER A 666 -13.90 8.40 -3.89
C SER A 666 -14.56 7.33 -2.99
N GLY A 667 -13.93 6.16 -2.79
CA GLY A 667 -14.44 5.10 -1.91
C GLY A 667 -15.04 3.89 -2.64
N LYS A 668 -14.89 3.77 -3.97
CA LYS A 668 -15.40 2.65 -4.79
C LYS A 668 -14.97 1.29 -4.28
N SER A 669 -13.65 1.07 -4.16
CA SER A 669 -13.09 -0.22 -3.73
C SER A 669 -13.49 -0.55 -2.28
N THR A 670 -13.58 0.44 -1.40
CA THR A 670 -14.07 0.25 -0.04
C THR A 670 -15.53 -0.23 -0.02
N LEU A 671 -16.40 0.37 -0.85
CA LEU A 671 -17.81 -0.04 -0.94
C LEU A 671 -17.96 -1.44 -1.55
N VAL A 672 -17.27 -1.69 -2.66
CA VAL A 672 -17.47 -2.92 -3.47
C VAL A 672 -16.64 -4.08 -2.93
N ASN A 673 -15.33 -3.90 -2.68
CA ASN A 673 -14.44 -4.98 -2.28
C ASN A 673 -14.47 -5.21 -0.75
N ASP A 674 -14.24 -4.14 0.06
CA ASP A 674 -14.10 -4.33 1.51
C ASP A 674 -15.44 -4.61 2.19
N ILE A 675 -16.54 -4.04 1.72
CA ILE A 675 -17.86 -4.22 2.33
C ILE A 675 -18.69 -5.26 1.58
N LEU A 676 -19.08 -4.98 0.33
CA LEU A 676 -20.02 -5.80 -0.42
C LEU A 676 -19.47 -7.20 -0.66
N TYR A 677 -18.34 -7.31 -1.38
CA TYR A 677 -17.75 -8.60 -1.72
C TYR A 677 -17.41 -9.42 -0.46
N THR A 678 -16.71 -8.81 0.50
CA THR A 678 -16.28 -9.51 1.73
C THR A 678 -17.47 -10.07 2.51
N SER A 679 -18.56 -9.31 2.63
CA SER A 679 -19.79 -9.79 3.29
C SER A 679 -20.48 -10.91 2.52
N LEU A 680 -20.56 -10.79 1.19
CA LEU A 680 -21.11 -11.83 0.31
C LEU A 680 -20.28 -13.10 0.38
N ALA A 681 -18.95 -13.00 0.33
CA ALA A 681 -18.05 -14.14 0.41
C ALA A 681 -18.20 -14.91 1.74
N ASN A 682 -18.35 -14.19 2.84
CA ASN A 682 -18.59 -14.81 4.14
C ASN A 682 -19.91 -15.60 4.18
N LYS A 683 -20.99 -15.02 3.67
CA LYS A 683 -22.33 -15.62 3.75
C LYS A 683 -22.59 -16.68 2.69
N LEU A 684 -22.13 -16.45 1.46
CA LEU A 684 -22.43 -17.35 0.32
C LEU A 684 -21.34 -18.41 0.11
N ASN A 685 -20.06 -18.03 0.28
CA ASN A 685 -18.93 -18.92 0.02
C ASN A 685 -18.27 -19.47 1.29
N GLY A 686 -18.76 -19.11 2.49
CA GLY A 686 -18.19 -19.55 3.77
C GLY A 686 -16.78 -18.98 4.04
N ALA A 687 -16.42 -17.86 3.45
CA ALA A 687 -15.18 -17.18 3.75
C ALA A 687 -15.17 -16.67 5.20
N LYS A 688 -13.97 -16.42 5.73
CA LYS A 688 -13.78 -15.94 7.11
C LYS A 688 -12.96 -14.65 7.08
N GLN A 689 -13.55 -13.59 6.50
CA GLN A 689 -12.93 -12.28 6.36
C GLN A 689 -13.75 -11.25 7.15
N VAL A 690 -13.10 -10.19 7.61
CA VAL A 690 -13.82 -9.09 8.28
C VAL A 690 -14.25 -8.09 7.23
N PRO A 691 -15.56 -7.89 7.03
CA PRO A 691 -16.05 -6.86 6.13
C PRO A 691 -15.83 -5.46 6.73
N GLY A 692 -15.67 -4.46 5.85
CA GLY A 692 -15.64 -3.07 6.26
C GLY A 692 -16.90 -2.67 7.03
N ARG A 693 -16.80 -1.65 7.86
CA ARG A 693 -17.87 -1.22 8.77
C ARG A 693 -19.12 -0.77 8.00
N HIS A 694 -20.22 -1.47 8.23
CA HIS A 694 -21.56 -1.20 7.69
C HIS A 694 -22.64 -1.67 8.69
N LYS A 695 -23.89 -1.35 8.40
CA LYS A 695 -25.02 -1.76 9.26
C LYS A 695 -25.57 -3.13 8.88
N SER A 696 -25.94 -3.32 7.62
CA SER A 696 -26.49 -4.59 7.10
C SER A 696 -26.39 -4.63 5.58
N ILE A 697 -26.52 -5.85 5.03
CA ILE A 697 -26.74 -6.08 3.61
C ILE A 697 -28.00 -6.92 3.45
N ASP A 698 -28.97 -6.40 2.67
CA ASP A 698 -30.26 -7.02 2.39
C ASP A 698 -30.26 -7.57 0.95
N GLY A 699 -31.12 -8.57 0.65
CA GLY A 699 -31.27 -9.14 -0.69
C GLY A 699 -30.39 -10.35 -0.99
N LEU A 700 -29.75 -10.94 0.03
CA LEU A 700 -28.83 -12.08 -0.11
C LEU A 700 -29.53 -13.36 -0.61
N GLU A 701 -30.83 -13.50 -0.37
CA GLU A 701 -31.66 -14.63 -0.75
C GLU A 701 -31.77 -14.82 -2.27
N HIS A 702 -31.45 -13.81 -3.03
CA HIS A 702 -31.47 -13.85 -4.50
C HIS A 702 -30.21 -14.50 -5.11
N LEU A 703 -29.17 -14.72 -4.31
CA LEU A 703 -27.85 -15.16 -4.75
C LEU A 703 -27.42 -16.48 -4.10
N ASP A 704 -26.70 -17.27 -4.90
CA ASP A 704 -26.13 -18.55 -4.42
C ASP A 704 -24.61 -18.48 -4.26
N LYS A 705 -23.95 -17.60 -5.01
CA LYS A 705 -22.47 -17.53 -5.05
C LYS A 705 -21.98 -16.13 -5.42
N VAL A 706 -20.88 -15.70 -4.80
CA VAL A 706 -20.11 -14.53 -5.23
C VAL A 706 -18.77 -14.98 -5.82
N ILE A 707 -18.37 -14.34 -6.91
CA ILE A 707 -17.11 -14.57 -7.62
C ILE A 707 -16.38 -13.24 -7.70
N HIS A 708 -15.18 -13.20 -7.16
CA HIS A 708 -14.32 -12.01 -7.25
C HIS A 708 -13.20 -12.24 -8.25
N VAL A 709 -13.01 -11.26 -9.12
CA VAL A 709 -11.98 -11.28 -10.15
C VAL A 709 -11.13 -10.02 -10.00
N ASP A 710 -10.00 -10.18 -9.33
CA ASP A 710 -9.02 -9.13 -9.05
C ASP A 710 -7.74 -9.31 -9.86
N GLN A 711 -6.85 -8.32 -9.83
CA GLN A 711 -5.58 -8.31 -10.53
C GLN A 711 -4.46 -9.09 -9.81
N SER A 712 -4.75 -9.76 -8.69
CA SER A 712 -3.73 -10.54 -7.98
C SER A 712 -3.22 -11.71 -8.83
N PRO A 713 -1.95 -12.09 -8.72
CA PRO A 713 -1.39 -13.21 -9.49
C PRO A 713 -2.16 -14.51 -9.26
N ILE A 714 -2.26 -15.36 -10.30
CA ILE A 714 -2.89 -16.69 -10.21
C ILE A 714 -2.04 -17.70 -9.41
N GLY A 715 -0.86 -17.31 -8.97
CA GLY A 715 0.03 -18.08 -8.10
C GLY A 715 1.31 -17.32 -7.83
N ARG A 716 2.00 -17.73 -6.76
CA ARG A 716 3.24 -17.07 -6.28
C ARG A 716 4.52 -17.80 -6.71
N THR A 717 4.40 -18.92 -7.39
CA THR A 717 5.54 -19.76 -7.78
C THR A 717 5.57 -19.99 -9.29
N PRO A 718 6.73 -20.28 -9.90
CA PRO A 718 6.84 -20.63 -11.32
C PRO A 718 6.04 -21.87 -11.72
N ARG A 719 5.58 -22.69 -10.77
CA ARG A 719 4.73 -23.89 -11.02
C ARG A 719 3.30 -23.55 -11.34
N SER A 720 2.82 -22.40 -10.87
CA SER A 720 1.49 -21.92 -11.23
C SER A 720 1.53 -21.36 -12.65
N ASN A 721 0.60 -21.79 -13.50
CA ASN A 721 0.49 -21.36 -14.88
C ASN A 721 -0.99 -21.44 -15.35
N PRO A 722 -1.34 -20.87 -16.51
CA PRO A 722 -2.70 -20.89 -17.03
C PRO A 722 -3.30 -22.31 -17.14
N ALA A 723 -2.50 -23.30 -17.56
CA ALA A 723 -2.99 -24.66 -17.70
C ALA A 723 -3.37 -25.33 -16.37
N THR A 724 -2.58 -25.10 -15.32
CA THR A 724 -2.86 -25.65 -13.99
C THR A 724 -4.00 -24.90 -13.29
N TYR A 725 -4.06 -23.60 -13.44
CA TYR A 725 -5.09 -22.78 -12.80
C TYR A 725 -6.49 -23.03 -13.35
N THR A 726 -6.62 -23.15 -14.68
CA THR A 726 -7.89 -23.46 -15.34
C THR A 726 -8.33 -24.93 -15.18
N GLY A 727 -7.42 -25.80 -14.72
CA GLY A 727 -7.67 -27.24 -14.60
C GLY A 727 -7.56 -28.02 -15.93
N VAL A 728 -7.28 -27.37 -17.05
CA VAL A 728 -7.13 -28.05 -18.35
C VAL A 728 -5.97 -29.06 -18.35
N PHE A 729 -4.94 -28.78 -17.56
CA PHE A 729 -3.77 -29.63 -17.46
C PHE A 729 -4.09 -31.02 -16.93
N ASP A 730 -5.09 -31.16 -16.06
CA ASP A 730 -5.52 -32.47 -15.58
C ASP A 730 -6.11 -33.36 -16.68
N HIS A 731 -6.83 -32.75 -17.62
CA HIS A 731 -7.35 -33.44 -18.81
C HIS A 731 -6.21 -33.81 -19.78
N ILE A 732 -5.25 -32.90 -19.98
CA ILE A 732 -4.07 -33.15 -20.83
C ILE A 732 -3.23 -34.32 -20.28
N ARG A 733 -2.93 -34.33 -18.97
CA ARG A 733 -2.19 -35.42 -18.33
C ARG A 733 -2.88 -36.77 -18.46
N LYS A 734 -4.20 -36.83 -18.34
CA LYS A 734 -4.99 -38.05 -18.58
C LYS A 734 -4.84 -38.53 -20.01
N LEU A 735 -4.93 -37.62 -20.96
CA LEU A 735 -4.78 -37.94 -22.39
C LEU A 735 -3.40 -38.52 -22.71
N PHE A 736 -2.31 -37.93 -22.14
CA PHE A 736 -0.97 -38.46 -22.30
C PHE A 736 -0.81 -39.84 -21.69
N ALA A 737 -1.41 -40.11 -20.52
CA ALA A 737 -1.40 -41.43 -19.89
C ALA A 737 -2.17 -42.49 -20.70
N GLU A 738 -3.09 -42.10 -21.57
CA GLU A 738 -3.87 -43.00 -22.44
C GLU A 738 -3.13 -43.35 -23.71
N THR A 739 -2.01 -42.71 -24.06
CA THR A 739 -1.19 -43.04 -25.22
C THR A 739 -0.63 -44.47 -25.14
N SER A 740 -0.38 -45.09 -26.27
CA SER A 740 0.17 -46.47 -26.34
C SER A 740 1.54 -46.57 -25.66
N GLU A 741 2.39 -45.58 -25.84
CA GLU A 741 3.72 -45.50 -25.19
C GLU A 741 3.63 -45.42 -23.70
N ALA A 742 2.73 -44.54 -23.14
CA ALA A 742 2.54 -44.40 -21.72
C ALA A 742 1.99 -45.68 -21.10
N LYS A 743 1.02 -46.33 -21.75
CA LYS A 743 0.45 -47.61 -21.29
C LYS A 743 1.46 -48.73 -21.28
N MET A 744 2.32 -48.85 -22.31
CA MET A 744 3.38 -49.86 -22.37
C MET A 744 4.41 -49.69 -21.23
N ARG A 745 4.65 -48.43 -20.80
CA ARG A 745 5.59 -48.11 -19.71
C ARG A 745 4.91 -48.07 -18.32
N GLY A 746 3.58 -48.33 -18.25
CA GLY A 746 2.82 -48.26 -17.00
C GLY A 746 2.70 -46.86 -16.41
N TYR A 747 2.79 -45.82 -17.22
CA TYR A 747 2.75 -44.42 -16.78
C TYR A 747 1.30 -43.99 -16.49
N THR A 748 1.10 -43.51 -15.28
CA THR A 748 -0.17 -42.94 -14.83
C THR A 748 -0.22 -41.42 -15.05
N PRO A 749 -1.36 -40.75 -14.94
CA PRO A 749 -1.44 -39.29 -15.06
C PRO A 749 -0.51 -38.52 -14.12
N GLY A 750 -0.12 -39.12 -12.98
CA GLY A 750 0.86 -38.56 -12.05
C GLY A 750 2.27 -38.41 -12.64
N ARG A 751 2.66 -39.27 -13.58
CA ARG A 751 3.95 -39.21 -14.27
C ARG A 751 4.11 -37.91 -15.07
N PHE A 752 3.01 -37.42 -15.61
CA PHE A 752 2.95 -36.21 -16.44
C PHE A 752 2.69 -34.95 -15.62
N SER A 753 2.84 -35.00 -14.29
CA SER A 753 2.78 -33.85 -13.41
C SER A 753 4.17 -33.36 -13.04
N PHE A 754 4.48 -32.09 -13.30
CA PHE A 754 5.74 -31.49 -12.87
C PHE A 754 5.76 -31.17 -11.33
N ASN A 755 4.64 -31.36 -10.64
CA ASN A 755 4.55 -31.18 -9.18
C ASN A 755 4.82 -32.47 -8.39
N VAL A 756 4.80 -33.63 -9.06
CA VAL A 756 4.91 -34.97 -8.43
C VAL A 756 6.24 -35.60 -8.80
N LYS A 757 6.90 -36.22 -7.81
CA LYS A 757 8.14 -36.99 -8.04
C LYS A 757 7.91 -38.13 -9.02
N GLY A 758 8.94 -38.44 -9.80
CA GLY A 758 8.97 -39.57 -10.73
C GLY A 758 8.91 -39.16 -12.20
N GLY A 759 8.19 -38.09 -12.58
CA GLY A 759 8.14 -37.59 -13.94
C GLY A 759 8.78 -36.23 -14.16
N ARG A 760 8.96 -35.48 -13.11
CA ARG A 760 9.55 -34.14 -13.15
C ARG A 760 11.09 -34.19 -13.17
N CYS A 761 11.71 -33.13 -13.61
CA CYS A 761 13.13 -32.91 -13.37
C CYS A 761 13.35 -32.69 -11.86
N GLU A 762 14.23 -33.51 -11.26
CA GLU A 762 14.44 -33.41 -9.80
C GLU A 762 15.38 -32.25 -9.43
N ASP A 763 16.29 -31.80 -10.33
CA ASP A 763 17.20 -30.69 -10.06
C ASP A 763 16.45 -29.38 -9.83
N CYS A 764 15.51 -29.01 -10.70
CA CYS A 764 14.65 -27.85 -10.50
C CYS A 764 13.33 -28.18 -9.79
N SER A 765 13.14 -29.43 -9.36
CA SER A 765 11.89 -29.93 -8.77
C SER A 765 10.64 -29.64 -9.58
N GLY A 766 10.77 -29.52 -10.91
CA GLY A 766 9.67 -29.21 -11.84
C GLY A 766 9.38 -27.72 -12.05
N ASP A 767 10.19 -26.82 -11.49
CA ASP A 767 10.05 -25.38 -11.70
C ASP A 767 10.47 -24.94 -13.13
N GLY A 768 11.38 -25.72 -13.77
CA GLY A 768 12.00 -25.36 -15.04
C GLY A 768 13.14 -24.35 -14.88
N THR A 769 13.19 -23.66 -13.78
CA THR A 769 14.17 -22.63 -13.44
C THR A 769 14.77 -22.92 -12.06
N LEU A 770 15.97 -22.43 -11.82
CA LEU A 770 16.62 -22.40 -10.51
C LEU A 770 16.53 -20.99 -9.95
N LYS A 771 16.08 -20.88 -8.72
CA LYS A 771 16.02 -19.61 -7.99
C LYS A 771 17.39 -19.37 -7.34
N ILE A 772 18.02 -18.27 -7.66
CA ILE A 772 19.23 -17.79 -7.01
C ILE A 772 18.83 -16.66 -6.07
N GLU A 773 18.91 -16.91 -4.78
CA GLU A 773 18.58 -15.90 -3.77
C GLU A 773 19.71 -14.87 -3.66
N MET A 774 19.35 -13.61 -3.88
CA MET A 774 20.23 -12.46 -3.81
C MET A 774 19.87 -11.63 -2.58
N ASN A 775 20.59 -11.80 -1.47
CA ASN A 775 20.25 -11.25 -0.14
C ASN A 775 19.79 -9.79 -0.10
N PHE A 776 20.28 -8.95 -0.99
CA PHE A 776 19.93 -7.50 -1.05
C PHE A 776 19.33 -7.06 -2.38
N LEU A 777 19.20 -7.96 -3.34
CA LEU A 777 18.66 -7.73 -4.67
C LEU A 777 17.47 -8.66 -4.90
N PRO A 778 16.61 -8.38 -5.90
CA PRO A 778 15.58 -9.33 -6.30
C PRO A 778 16.17 -10.67 -6.69
N ASP A 779 15.48 -11.76 -6.33
CA ASP A 779 15.88 -13.11 -6.69
C ASP A 779 15.98 -13.28 -8.21
N VAL A 780 17.03 -13.97 -8.67
CA VAL A 780 17.24 -14.25 -10.09
C VAL A 780 16.79 -15.68 -10.41
N TYR A 781 16.04 -15.84 -11.49
CA TYR A 781 15.61 -17.14 -11.98
C TYR A 781 16.35 -17.46 -13.27
N VAL A 782 17.14 -18.53 -13.24
CA VAL A 782 17.88 -19.02 -14.42
C VAL A 782 17.29 -20.34 -14.91
N PRO A 783 17.24 -20.61 -16.22
CA PRO A 783 16.80 -21.89 -16.74
C PRO A 783 17.59 -23.05 -16.13
N CYS A 784 16.92 -24.15 -15.80
CA CYS A 784 17.57 -25.34 -15.28
C CYS A 784 18.45 -25.98 -16.36
N GLU A 785 19.73 -26.18 -16.10
CA GLU A 785 20.69 -26.73 -17.04
C GLU A 785 20.38 -28.20 -17.43
N THR A 786 19.74 -28.96 -16.56
CA THR A 786 19.40 -30.36 -16.78
C THR A 786 18.20 -30.55 -17.69
N CYS A 787 17.12 -29.80 -17.48
CA CYS A 787 15.89 -29.92 -18.29
C CYS A 787 15.70 -28.81 -19.31
N HIS A 788 16.59 -27.82 -19.34
CA HIS A 788 16.53 -26.66 -20.25
C HIS A 788 15.15 -25.99 -20.28
N GLY A 789 14.55 -25.80 -19.10
CA GLY A 789 13.23 -25.21 -18.95
C GLY A 789 12.04 -26.19 -19.13
N LYS A 790 12.25 -27.40 -19.60
CA LYS A 790 11.18 -28.36 -19.95
C LYS A 790 10.43 -28.95 -18.75
N ARG A 791 10.90 -28.77 -17.53
CA ARG A 791 10.28 -29.21 -16.24
C ARG A 791 10.25 -30.72 -15.99
N TYR A 792 10.46 -31.58 -17.01
CA TYR A 792 10.36 -33.04 -16.94
C TYR A 792 11.70 -33.74 -17.12
N ASN A 793 11.76 -34.96 -16.65
CA ASN A 793 12.90 -35.85 -16.91
C ASN A 793 12.80 -36.42 -18.35
N ARG A 794 13.92 -36.96 -18.83
CA ARG A 794 14.07 -37.45 -20.21
C ARG A 794 13.06 -38.56 -20.56
N GLU A 795 12.82 -39.49 -19.64
CA GLU A 795 11.95 -40.65 -19.89
C GLU A 795 10.47 -40.23 -20.06
N THR A 796 10.02 -39.18 -19.35
CA THR A 796 8.67 -38.61 -19.50
C THR A 796 8.52 -37.92 -20.86
N LEU A 797 9.59 -37.24 -21.32
CA LEU A 797 9.59 -36.53 -22.61
C LEU A 797 9.67 -37.48 -23.85
N GLU A 798 9.95 -38.77 -23.64
CA GLU A 798 9.90 -39.76 -24.72
C GLU A 798 8.44 -40.12 -25.14
N VAL A 799 7.44 -39.80 -24.30
CA VAL A 799 6.04 -40.03 -24.64
C VAL A 799 5.49 -38.89 -25.48
N HIS A 800 4.91 -39.24 -26.61
CA HIS A 800 4.39 -38.28 -27.59
C HIS A 800 2.87 -38.47 -27.80
N TYR A 801 2.20 -37.36 -27.97
CA TYR A 801 0.83 -37.30 -28.47
C TYR A 801 0.82 -36.43 -29.75
N LYS A 802 0.36 -36.99 -30.89
CA LYS A 802 0.45 -36.32 -32.21
C LYS A 802 1.82 -35.69 -32.50
N GLY A 803 2.90 -36.33 -32.08
CA GLY A 803 4.28 -35.88 -32.31
C GLY A 803 4.79 -34.82 -31.35
N LYS A 804 4.01 -34.42 -30.35
CA LYS A 804 4.39 -33.42 -29.35
C LYS A 804 4.55 -34.06 -27.95
N THR A 805 5.57 -33.66 -27.23
CA THR A 805 5.77 -34.03 -25.80
C THR A 805 4.86 -33.19 -24.89
N ILE A 806 4.73 -33.58 -23.64
CA ILE A 806 3.96 -32.78 -22.68
C ILE A 806 4.60 -31.40 -22.41
N ALA A 807 5.91 -31.29 -22.54
CA ALA A 807 6.61 -30.01 -22.44
C ALA A 807 6.32 -29.11 -23.65
N ASP A 808 6.31 -29.67 -24.87
CA ASP A 808 5.94 -28.92 -26.08
C ASP A 808 4.51 -28.39 -26.01
N VAL A 809 3.58 -29.15 -25.37
CA VAL A 809 2.20 -28.70 -25.14
C VAL A 809 2.13 -27.53 -24.16
N LEU A 810 2.97 -27.52 -23.12
CA LEU A 810 3.03 -26.39 -22.20
C LEU A 810 3.60 -25.13 -22.86
N GLU A 811 4.47 -25.28 -23.86
CA GLU A 811 5.03 -24.15 -24.62
C GLU A 811 4.10 -23.62 -25.71
N MET A 812 3.04 -24.37 -26.07
CA MET A 812 2.08 -23.92 -27.09
C MET A 812 1.33 -22.66 -26.63
N PRO A 813 1.12 -21.68 -27.52
CA PRO A 813 0.09 -20.68 -27.36
C PRO A 813 -1.30 -21.33 -27.18
N VAL A 814 -2.17 -20.68 -26.38
CA VAL A 814 -3.51 -21.22 -26.11
C VAL A 814 -4.32 -21.43 -27.41
N GLU A 815 -4.19 -20.55 -28.41
CA GLU A 815 -4.88 -20.66 -29.71
C GLU A 815 -4.40 -21.89 -30.48
N GLU A 816 -3.08 -22.16 -30.57
CA GLU A 816 -2.54 -23.36 -31.20
C GLU A 816 -3.00 -24.62 -30.45
N ALA A 817 -2.96 -24.57 -29.11
CA ALA A 817 -3.43 -25.67 -28.30
C ALA A 817 -4.94 -25.95 -28.48
N ALA A 818 -5.77 -24.92 -28.67
CA ALA A 818 -7.20 -25.07 -28.93
C ALA A 818 -7.46 -25.81 -30.25
N GLU A 819 -6.69 -25.53 -31.32
CA GLU A 819 -6.75 -26.26 -32.58
C GLU A 819 -6.20 -27.69 -32.44
N PHE A 820 -5.07 -27.85 -31.76
CA PHE A 820 -4.42 -29.16 -31.57
C PHE A 820 -5.31 -30.17 -30.81
N PHE A 821 -6.05 -29.67 -29.81
CA PHE A 821 -6.97 -30.48 -29.02
C PHE A 821 -8.45 -30.36 -29.41
N ALA A 822 -8.78 -29.81 -30.57
CA ALA A 822 -10.17 -29.58 -30.98
C ALA A 822 -11.08 -30.81 -30.92
N ALA A 823 -10.53 -32.02 -31.14
CA ALA A 823 -11.24 -33.29 -31.08
C ALA A 823 -11.61 -33.68 -29.60
N PHE A 824 -11.02 -33.08 -28.58
CA PHE A 824 -11.24 -33.40 -27.18
C PHE A 824 -12.09 -32.33 -26.49
N THR A 825 -13.39 -32.52 -26.52
CA THR A 825 -14.37 -31.55 -25.96
C THR A 825 -14.02 -31.03 -24.57
N PRO A 826 -13.58 -31.83 -23.57
CA PRO A 826 -13.20 -31.30 -22.27
C PRO A 826 -12.02 -30.34 -22.31
N ILE A 827 -11.00 -30.62 -23.13
CA ILE A 827 -9.81 -29.76 -23.29
C ILE A 827 -10.19 -28.53 -24.12
N ALA A 828 -10.82 -28.74 -25.29
CA ALA A 828 -11.19 -27.67 -26.22
C ALA A 828 -12.07 -26.60 -25.53
N ARG A 829 -13.02 -27.02 -24.68
CA ARG A 829 -13.85 -26.09 -23.91
C ARG A 829 -13.04 -25.15 -23.02
N HIS A 830 -12.03 -25.66 -22.32
CA HIS A 830 -11.17 -24.83 -21.45
C HIS A 830 -10.36 -23.85 -22.28
N LEU A 831 -9.77 -24.32 -23.37
CA LEU A 831 -8.92 -23.52 -24.24
C LEU A 831 -9.70 -22.44 -24.97
N ASN A 832 -10.88 -22.79 -25.54
CA ASN A 832 -11.74 -21.81 -26.22
C ASN A 832 -12.17 -20.68 -25.26
N THR A 833 -12.47 -20.98 -23.99
CA THR A 833 -12.81 -19.94 -23.01
C THR A 833 -11.63 -18.97 -22.78
N LEU A 834 -10.39 -19.45 -22.79
CA LEU A 834 -9.21 -18.57 -22.73
C LEU A 834 -9.06 -17.72 -23.99
N VAL A 835 -9.35 -18.27 -25.17
CA VAL A 835 -9.36 -17.51 -26.44
C VAL A 835 -10.45 -16.44 -26.42
N ASP A 836 -11.66 -16.78 -25.95
CA ASP A 836 -12.82 -15.88 -25.87
C ASP A 836 -12.53 -14.64 -25.01
N VAL A 837 -11.74 -14.77 -23.93
CA VAL A 837 -11.32 -13.63 -23.09
C VAL A 837 -10.08 -12.91 -23.66
N GLY A 838 -9.65 -13.22 -24.87
CA GLY A 838 -8.52 -12.57 -25.54
C GLY A 838 -7.14 -13.02 -25.08
N LEU A 839 -7.00 -14.25 -24.54
CA LEU A 839 -5.73 -14.82 -24.08
C LEU A 839 -5.19 -15.93 -25.02
N GLY A 840 -5.53 -15.90 -26.30
CA GLY A 840 -5.05 -16.87 -27.29
C GLY A 840 -3.52 -16.91 -27.41
N TYR A 841 -2.87 -15.79 -27.21
CA TYR A 841 -1.44 -15.59 -27.41
C TYR A 841 -0.57 -16.09 -26.24
N ILE A 842 -1.09 -16.23 -25.01
CA ILE A 842 -0.29 -16.68 -23.86
C ILE A 842 0.02 -18.18 -24.00
N ARG A 843 1.18 -18.60 -23.46
CA ARG A 843 1.55 -20.03 -23.44
C ARG A 843 0.88 -20.75 -22.28
N LEU A 844 0.46 -21.99 -22.49
CA LEU A 844 -0.19 -22.82 -21.47
C LEU A 844 0.65 -22.97 -20.20
N GLY A 845 1.95 -23.15 -20.33
CA GLY A 845 2.91 -23.33 -19.26
C GLY A 845 3.57 -22.03 -18.75
N GLN A 846 3.14 -20.85 -19.25
CA GLN A 846 3.70 -19.57 -18.85
C GLN A 846 3.62 -19.38 -17.33
N PRO A 847 4.74 -19.10 -16.64
CA PRO A 847 4.73 -18.92 -15.19
C PRO A 847 3.79 -17.78 -14.76
N ALA A 848 3.04 -17.98 -13.67
CA ALA A 848 2.13 -16.97 -13.12
C ALA A 848 2.83 -15.64 -12.78
N THR A 849 4.11 -15.68 -12.46
CA THR A 849 4.94 -14.51 -12.13
C THR A 849 5.29 -13.65 -13.34
N THR A 850 5.12 -14.16 -14.55
CA THR A 850 5.39 -13.42 -15.80
C THR A 850 4.11 -12.86 -16.45
N LEU A 851 2.95 -13.20 -15.93
CA LEU A 851 1.69 -12.65 -16.40
C LEU A 851 1.48 -11.23 -15.86
N SER A 852 0.95 -10.36 -16.71
CA SER A 852 0.46 -9.05 -16.26
C SER A 852 -0.77 -9.20 -15.36
N GLY A 853 -1.09 -8.16 -14.56
CA GLY A 853 -2.29 -8.16 -13.71
C GLY A 853 -3.58 -8.40 -14.51
N GLY A 854 -3.72 -7.80 -15.67
CA GLY A 854 -4.87 -7.99 -16.56
C GLY A 854 -4.95 -9.39 -17.16
N GLU A 855 -3.81 -10.01 -17.51
CA GLU A 855 -3.76 -11.40 -17.98
C GLU A 855 -4.18 -12.37 -16.88
N ALA A 856 -3.63 -12.20 -15.66
CA ALA A 856 -4.00 -13.01 -14.50
C ALA A 856 -5.51 -12.90 -14.19
N GLN A 857 -6.07 -11.72 -14.26
CA GLN A 857 -7.50 -11.46 -14.08
C GLN A 857 -8.35 -12.17 -15.12
N ARG A 858 -7.97 -12.11 -16.40
CA ARG A 858 -8.68 -12.79 -17.50
C ARG A 858 -8.59 -14.32 -17.41
N VAL A 859 -7.46 -14.89 -16.91
CA VAL A 859 -7.35 -16.33 -16.62
C VAL A 859 -8.34 -16.74 -15.53
N LYS A 860 -8.47 -15.92 -14.45
CA LYS A 860 -9.48 -16.16 -13.38
C LYS A 860 -10.89 -16.12 -13.95
N LEU A 861 -11.21 -15.12 -14.76
CA LEU A 861 -12.52 -14.98 -15.40
C LEU A 861 -12.82 -16.19 -16.30
N ALA A 862 -11.87 -16.61 -17.16
CA ALA A 862 -12.02 -17.80 -18.01
C ALA A 862 -12.33 -19.06 -17.19
N THR A 863 -11.67 -19.22 -16.04
CA THR A 863 -11.88 -20.36 -15.15
C THR A 863 -13.31 -20.39 -14.58
N GLU A 864 -13.86 -19.24 -14.23
CA GLU A 864 -15.25 -19.17 -13.71
C GLU A 864 -16.29 -19.36 -14.83
N LEU A 865 -16.00 -18.88 -16.04
CA LEU A 865 -16.87 -19.06 -17.22
C LEU A 865 -17.08 -20.53 -17.61
N GLN A 866 -16.12 -21.39 -17.31
CA GLN A 866 -16.20 -22.84 -17.56
C GLN A 866 -17.19 -23.55 -16.66
N LYS A 867 -17.50 -22.99 -15.49
CA LYS A 867 -18.41 -23.57 -14.52
C LYS A 867 -19.86 -23.38 -14.96
N ARG A 868 -20.71 -24.36 -14.65
CA ARG A 868 -22.16 -24.23 -14.90
C ARG A 868 -22.71 -23.11 -14.01
N SER A 869 -23.39 -22.16 -14.60
CA SER A 869 -24.13 -21.13 -13.89
C SER A 869 -25.63 -21.46 -13.86
N ASN A 870 -26.27 -21.18 -12.73
CA ASN A 870 -27.72 -21.28 -12.54
C ASN A 870 -28.42 -19.90 -12.66
N GLY A 871 -27.70 -18.84 -13.08
CA GLY A 871 -28.22 -17.48 -13.20
C GLY A 871 -28.41 -16.74 -11.86
N ARG A 872 -27.83 -17.25 -10.76
CA ARG A 872 -27.90 -16.65 -9.42
C ARG A 872 -26.53 -16.34 -8.86
N SER A 873 -25.53 -16.17 -9.71
CA SER A 873 -24.18 -15.80 -9.32
C SER A 873 -23.96 -14.30 -9.53
N ILE A 874 -23.20 -13.70 -8.61
CA ILE A 874 -22.73 -12.33 -8.76
C ILE A 874 -21.22 -12.30 -8.98
N TYR A 875 -20.81 -11.59 -10.03
CA TYR A 875 -19.41 -11.36 -10.38
C TYR A 875 -19.02 -9.96 -9.96
N VAL A 876 -17.97 -9.84 -9.18
CA VAL A 876 -17.39 -8.57 -8.76
C VAL A 876 -16.02 -8.46 -9.41
N LEU A 877 -15.83 -7.46 -10.26
CA LEU A 877 -14.60 -7.21 -10.99
C LEU A 877 -14.02 -5.86 -10.58
N ASP A 878 -12.71 -5.82 -10.40
CA ASP A 878 -11.97 -4.61 -10.05
C ASP A 878 -11.11 -4.17 -11.23
N GLU A 879 -11.50 -3.09 -11.89
CA GLU A 879 -10.85 -2.48 -13.06
C GLU A 879 -10.41 -3.53 -14.12
N PRO A 880 -11.34 -4.32 -14.69
CA PRO A 880 -10.99 -5.43 -15.56
C PRO A 880 -10.43 -5.01 -16.93
N THR A 881 -10.49 -3.72 -17.28
CA THR A 881 -9.96 -3.16 -18.54
C THR A 881 -8.55 -2.63 -18.43
N THR A 882 -7.95 -2.72 -17.26
CA THR A 882 -6.58 -2.28 -17.01
C THR A 882 -5.59 -2.90 -17.99
N GLY A 883 -4.82 -2.08 -18.71
CA GLY A 883 -3.82 -2.52 -19.69
C GLY A 883 -4.39 -3.16 -20.96
N LEU A 884 -5.65 -2.97 -21.27
CA LEU A 884 -6.29 -3.53 -22.45
C LEU A 884 -6.42 -2.52 -23.58
N HIS A 885 -6.08 -2.98 -24.77
CA HIS A 885 -6.40 -2.28 -26.00
C HIS A 885 -7.92 -2.32 -26.28
N PHE A 886 -8.45 -1.35 -27.01
CA PHE A 886 -9.89 -1.24 -27.37
C PHE A 886 -10.49 -2.55 -27.92
N GLU A 887 -9.77 -3.28 -28.76
CA GLU A 887 -10.23 -4.56 -29.29
C GLU A 887 -10.33 -5.65 -28.22
N ASP A 888 -9.43 -5.65 -27.23
CA ASP A 888 -9.48 -6.57 -26.09
C ASP A 888 -10.62 -6.21 -25.14
N ILE A 889 -10.88 -4.90 -24.95
CA ILE A 889 -12.06 -4.40 -24.19
C ILE A 889 -13.35 -4.85 -24.85
N ARG A 890 -13.46 -4.76 -26.19
CA ARG A 890 -14.64 -5.21 -26.94
C ARG A 890 -14.91 -6.70 -26.70
N LYS A 891 -13.84 -7.54 -26.74
CA LYS A 891 -13.97 -8.99 -26.46
C LYS A 891 -14.40 -9.25 -25.01
N LEU A 892 -13.79 -8.56 -24.06
CA LEU A 892 -14.13 -8.69 -22.64
C LEU A 892 -15.59 -8.29 -22.40
N LEU A 893 -16.06 -7.19 -22.96
CA LEU A 893 -17.45 -6.74 -22.85
C LEU A 893 -18.44 -7.80 -23.39
N ALA A 894 -18.15 -8.42 -24.52
CA ALA A 894 -18.98 -9.49 -25.07
C ALA A 894 -19.12 -10.66 -24.08
N VAL A 895 -18.04 -11.01 -23.41
CA VAL A 895 -18.02 -12.04 -22.37
C VAL A 895 -18.87 -11.63 -21.16
N LEU A 896 -18.69 -10.41 -20.64
CA LEU A 896 -19.44 -9.89 -19.48
C LEU A 896 -20.94 -9.80 -19.80
N GLN A 897 -21.30 -9.32 -20.99
CA GLN A 897 -22.70 -9.28 -21.45
C GLN A 897 -23.31 -10.68 -21.53
N SER A 898 -22.56 -11.68 -22.04
CA SER A 898 -23.01 -13.09 -22.10
C SER A 898 -23.24 -13.68 -20.69
N LEU A 899 -22.51 -13.25 -19.67
CA LEU A 899 -22.76 -13.66 -18.27
C LEU A 899 -24.09 -13.11 -17.76
N VAL A 900 -24.37 -11.86 -18.06
CA VAL A 900 -25.63 -11.20 -17.65
C VAL A 900 -26.82 -11.80 -18.38
N ASP A 901 -26.69 -12.10 -19.69
CA ASP A 901 -27.73 -12.74 -20.49
C ASP A 901 -28.11 -14.14 -19.96
N LYS A 902 -27.19 -14.81 -19.24
CA LYS A 902 -27.46 -16.06 -18.51
C LYS A 902 -28.15 -15.85 -17.16
N GLY A 903 -28.54 -14.62 -16.81
CA GLY A 903 -29.25 -14.25 -15.58
C GLY A 903 -28.35 -13.90 -14.40
N ASN A 904 -27.03 -13.90 -14.56
CA ASN A 904 -26.09 -13.50 -13.51
C ASN A 904 -26.05 -11.99 -13.35
N SER A 905 -25.51 -11.54 -12.23
CA SER A 905 -25.23 -10.12 -11.99
C SER A 905 -23.74 -9.85 -12.15
N VAL A 906 -23.39 -8.74 -12.77
CA VAL A 906 -22.00 -8.27 -12.90
C VAL A 906 -21.90 -6.89 -12.29
N ILE A 907 -20.98 -6.74 -11.33
CA ILE A 907 -20.60 -5.44 -10.76
C ILE A 907 -19.14 -5.21 -11.12
N THR A 908 -18.83 -4.08 -11.73
CA THR A 908 -17.45 -3.70 -12.04
C THR A 908 -17.12 -2.34 -11.47
N ILE A 909 -15.94 -2.20 -10.86
CA ILE A 909 -15.34 -0.89 -10.62
C ILE A 909 -14.64 -0.50 -11.91
N GLU A 910 -14.98 0.65 -12.50
CA GLU A 910 -14.46 1.04 -13.80
C GLU A 910 -14.26 2.55 -13.95
N HIS A 911 -13.25 2.87 -14.77
CA HIS A 911 -12.94 4.22 -15.21
C HIS A 911 -13.02 4.36 -16.73
N ASN A 912 -12.92 3.25 -17.45
CA ASN A 912 -12.98 3.24 -18.91
C ASN A 912 -14.41 3.55 -19.38
N LEU A 913 -14.56 4.67 -20.10
CA LEU A 913 -15.87 5.16 -20.53
C LEU A 913 -16.54 4.25 -21.57
N ASP A 914 -15.78 3.49 -22.36
CA ASP A 914 -16.33 2.51 -23.31
C ASP A 914 -17.04 1.36 -22.58
N VAL A 915 -16.57 0.98 -21.41
CA VAL A 915 -17.24 0.00 -20.55
C VAL A 915 -18.42 0.62 -19.83
N VAL A 916 -18.23 1.80 -19.27
CA VAL A 916 -19.25 2.51 -18.49
C VAL A 916 -20.48 2.83 -19.36
N LYS A 917 -20.29 3.28 -20.62
CA LYS A 917 -21.40 3.52 -21.56
C LYS A 917 -22.17 2.24 -21.92
N CYS A 918 -21.55 1.06 -21.77
CA CYS A 918 -22.18 -0.24 -22.06
C CYS A 918 -22.89 -0.86 -20.84
N ALA A 919 -22.80 -0.27 -19.66
CA ALA A 919 -23.46 -0.75 -18.45
C ALA A 919 -24.96 -0.51 -18.49
N ASP A 920 -25.74 -1.39 -17.85
CA ASP A 920 -27.18 -1.20 -17.65
C ASP A 920 -27.48 -0.20 -16.53
N TRP A 921 -26.61 -0.15 -15.52
CA TRP A 921 -26.74 0.71 -14.35
C TRP A 921 -25.38 1.24 -13.91
N ILE A 922 -25.36 2.48 -13.46
CA ILE A 922 -24.18 3.15 -12.91
C ILE A 922 -24.44 3.58 -11.49
N ILE A 923 -23.43 3.42 -10.63
CA ILE A 923 -23.35 4.01 -9.29
C ILE A 923 -22.10 4.88 -9.27
N ASP A 924 -22.29 6.20 -9.27
CA ASP A 924 -21.20 7.17 -9.32
C ASP A 924 -20.86 7.71 -7.93
N MET A 925 -19.61 7.48 -7.50
CA MET A 925 -19.09 7.83 -6.18
C MET A 925 -18.29 9.14 -6.24
N GLY A 926 -18.45 10.00 -5.22
CA GLY A 926 -17.71 11.25 -5.19
C GLY A 926 -18.13 12.19 -4.06
N PRO A 927 -18.14 13.51 -4.28
CA PRO A 927 -17.70 14.24 -5.50
C PRO A 927 -16.20 14.25 -5.72
N GLU A 928 -15.39 14.16 -4.65
CA GLU A 928 -13.94 14.21 -4.68
C GLU A 928 -13.32 12.93 -4.11
N GLY A 929 -11.97 12.87 -4.05
CA GLY A 929 -11.24 11.83 -3.37
C GLY A 929 -11.08 12.07 -1.86
N GLY A 930 -10.69 11.04 -1.11
CA GLY A 930 -10.39 11.11 0.32
C GLY A 930 -11.56 11.64 1.17
N SER A 931 -11.31 12.59 2.05
CA SER A 931 -12.33 13.16 2.95
C SER A 931 -13.43 13.94 2.21
N GLY A 932 -13.14 14.42 1.00
CA GLY A 932 -14.11 15.08 0.11
C GLY A 932 -15.06 14.12 -0.60
N GLY A 933 -14.74 12.81 -0.61
CA GLY A 933 -15.52 11.76 -1.23
C GLY A 933 -16.44 11.00 -0.29
N GLY A 934 -16.71 9.75 -0.62
CA GLY A 934 -17.41 8.80 0.24
C GLY A 934 -18.94 8.92 0.21
N THR A 935 -19.51 9.54 -0.82
CA THR A 935 -20.96 9.63 -1.05
C THR A 935 -21.32 9.14 -2.45
N VAL A 936 -22.58 8.76 -2.66
CA VAL A 936 -23.12 8.48 -3.99
C VAL A 936 -23.64 9.79 -4.58
N ILE A 937 -23.16 10.14 -5.77
CA ILE A 937 -23.52 11.37 -6.48
C ILE A 937 -24.68 11.12 -7.41
N ALA A 938 -24.63 9.98 -8.13
CA ALA A 938 -25.66 9.61 -9.11
C ALA A 938 -25.86 8.10 -9.15
N GLU A 939 -27.10 7.69 -9.38
CA GLU A 939 -27.47 6.30 -9.67
C GLU A 939 -28.44 6.30 -10.85
N GLY A 940 -28.29 5.40 -11.80
CA GLY A 940 -29.19 5.29 -12.95
C GLY A 940 -28.53 4.67 -14.17
N THR A 941 -29.23 4.73 -15.30
CA THR A 941 -28.65 4.35 -16.59
C THR A 941 -27.57 5.35 -16.99
N PRO A 942 -26.65 5.01 -17.88
CA PRO A 942 -25.63 5.95 -18.37
C PRO A 942 -26.20 7.28 -18.84
N GLU A 943 -27.36 7.25 -19.55
CA GLU A 943 -28.07 8.42 -20.04
C GLU A 943 -28.61 9.30 -18.91
N GLN A 944 -29.07 8.70 -17.82
CA GLN A 944 -29.54 9.40 -16.63
C GLN A 944 -28.39 10.06 -15.87
N VAL A 945 -27.29 9.31 -15.68
CA VAL A 945 -26.10 9.83 -14.99
C VAL A 945 -25.45 10.98 -15.77
N ALA A 946 -25.45 10.91 -17.10
CA ALA A 946 -24.96 11.99 -17.98
C ALA A 946 -25.67 13.34 -17.77
N GLN A 947 -26.91 13.34 -17.22
CA GLN A 947 -27.69 14.54 -16.94
C GLN A 947 -27.48 15.11 -15.52
N VAL A 948 -26.77 14.37 -14.65
CA VAL A 948 -26.60 14.78 -13.25
C VAL A 948 -25.51 15.86 -13.13
N LYS A 949 -25.90 17.06 -12.74
CA LYS A 949 -24.97 18.15 -12.45
C LYS A 949 -24.11 17.79 -11.23
N GLY A 950 -22.79 17.87 -11.37
CA GLY A 950 -21.85 17.54 -10.29
C GLY A 950 -21.26 16.13 -10.36
N SER A 951 -21.75 15.26 -11.27
CA SER A 951 -21.07 14.01 -11.61
C SER A 951 -19.98 14.29 -12.64
N HIS A 952 -18.73 14.06 -12.27
CA HIS A 952 -17.62 14.14 -13.22
C HIS A 952 -17.74 13.06 -14.29
N THR A 953 -18.06 11.83 -13.90
CA THR A 953 -18.32 10.73 -14.84
C THR A 953 -19.46 11.09 -15.80
N GLY A 954 -20.55 11.67 -15.27
CA GLY A 954 -21.69 12.08 -16.07
C GLY A 954 -21.35 13.12 -17.14
N ALA A 955 -20.48 14.08 -16.81
CA ALA A 955 -20.02 15.09 -17.77
C ALA A 955 -19.29 14.47 -18.96
N PHE A 956 -18.38 13.51 -18.74
CA PHE A 956 -17.68 12.79 -19.82
C PHE A 956 -18.60 11.84 -20.60
N LEU A 957 -19.57 11.20 -19.91
CA LEU A 957 -20.55 10.35 -20.58
C LEU A 957 -21.44 11.15 -21.54
N ALA A 958 -21.80 12.39 -21.18
CA ALA A 958 -22.60 13.25 -22.03
C ALA A 958 -21.90 13.56 -23.37
N GLU A 959 -20.56 13.66 -23.38
CA GLU A 959 -19.76 13.89 -24.59
C GLU A 959 -19.76 12.65 -25.53
N ILE A 960 -19.87 11.45 -24.97
CA ILE A 960 -19.77 10.19 -25.73
C ILE A 960 -21.16 9.69 -26.18
N LEU A 961 -22.19 9.95 -25.39
CA LEU A 961 -23.56 9.52 -25.69
C LEU A 961 -24.32 10.50 -26.58
N SER A 962 -23.79 11.71 -26.79
CA SER A 962 -24.32 12.70 -27.73
C SER A 962 -23.93 12.36 -29.17
#